data_eb7815ad2b8109637839b23ce6d2cf98
#
_entry.id   eb7815ad2b8109637839b23ce6d2cf98
#
_cell.length_a   1.000
_cell.length_b   1.000
_cell.length_c   1.000
_cell.angle_alpha   90.00
_cell.angle_beta   90.00
_cell.angle_gamma   90.00
#
_symmetry.space_group_name_H-M   'P 1'
#
loop_
_entity.id
_entity.type
_entity.pdbx_description
1 polymer ?
#
loop_
_entity_poly.entity_id
_entity_poly.type
_entity_poly.pdbx_seq_one_letter_code
_entity_poly.pdbx_strand_id
1 'polypeptide(L)'
;VQYSGVLSAELPDLSSYNLVNAREKLETERLAGLYDSNTPEIDPYTNGYYQRLNNVLTGVDTYWLSQGLRTALNHKHSVFIDGGENDVRWGVELGFRGTEGVMKHSSRKNANAAFYVDYRIGGLQIKNKVTYTYNKSTDVPFNSFSDYSHLLPYMRLYDENGDYVRRLEKFDGASGTQVNPLYEINFYNSFDHSGYDEVTDDLSLNWRITDGLRLRGQFSVLMRNSTGDLYKDPASASYSASTGNINGEKTESTQKRTVIDGSLSLMYNNTFKGHNLNICLSSNMRQTQSTASETRYRGFPGGDLVSSNYAAEVYGKPSSSDNTTRLVGALLTSNYTYNNIYLADLTGRIDGSSEFGSDKRWSMFWSTGAGINIHNYDFMKSNELFSMLKFRVSYGLTGKTNFSLYSAKDMYQLQTDSWYPTGYGVFLYQMGNPNLKWERKYTLDYGVEIGLWHDKIYLKASAYDERTIDLITDYTIPSSTGFTSYKENMGKVKNTGVELELRARLYSDRNWLFQLYGSFARNKNTIIEISQAMRDYNKRVEELFSGYNPESSSDSKYAKTYLKYYEGASLTSIYGMKSLGISPTNGKEIYLRRNGDVTDVWSADEWTIIGDTAPKGQGSFGYTLSYKQLSMFASFLYTFGGDAYNNTLVSYVENADIKNDNVDKRVLLDRWQKPGDITTMKDIRDRNVTTGASSRFVQKNNTLQWSSLTMSYNFRPEQLKKLHLSGLRLSFTMNDLFYWSTIRQERGLDYPYSRSFNLTTNIIF
;
A
#
# COMPACT_ATOMS: atom_id res chain seq x y z
N VAL A 1 28.28 -5.97 -24.70
CA VAL A 1 28.05 -6.54 -23.34
C VAL A 1 27.90 -5.40 -22.35
N GLN A 2 26.89 -5.49 -21.49
CA GLN A 2 26.64 -4.49 -20.45
C GLN A 2 26.54 -5.18 -19.09
N TYR A 3 27.15 -4.59 -18.08
CA TYR A 3 27.02 -5.00 -16.68
C TYR A 3 26.46 -3.88 -15.86
N SER A 4 25.50 -4.19 -14.98
CA SER A 4 24.98 -3.29 -13.97
C SER A 4 25.09 -3.94 -12.59
N GLY A 5 25.79 -3.27 -11.68
CA GLY A 5 25.91 -3.67 -10.28
C GLY A 5 25.31 -2.62 -9.35
N VAL A 6 24.59 -3.04 -8.33
CA VAL A 6 24.08 -2.17 -7.27
C VAL A 6 24.47 -2.75 -5.92
N LEU A 7 25.10 -1.95 -5.09
CA LEU A 7 25.31 -2.21 -3.67
C LEU A 7 24.44 -1.26 -2.88
N SER A 8 23.66 -1.77 -1.93
CA SER A 8 22.71 -0.98 -1.15
C SER A 8 22.87 -1.26 0.33
N ALA A 9 22.86 -0.19 1.14
CA ALA A 9 22.72 -0.27 2.58
C ALA A 9 21.37 0.32 2.99
N GLU A 10 20.60 -0.42 3.77
CA GLU A 10 19.31 0.03 4.32
C GLU A 10 19.44 0.16 5.84
N LEU A 11 19.15 1.36 6.36
CA LEU A 11 19.24 1.69 7.78
C LEU A 11 17.83 1.91 8.33
N PRO A 12 17.43 1.19 9.39
CA PRO A 12 16.14 1.41 10.05
C PRO A 12 16.00 2.85 10.55
N ASP A 13 14.84 3.46 10.34
CA ASP A 13 14.50 4.79 10.85
C ASP A 13 13.41 4.72 11.92
N LEU A 14 13.83 4.80 13.18
CA LEU A 14 12.97 4.78 14.36
C LEU A 14 12.59 6.18 14.87
N SER A 15 12.93 7.24 14.14
CA SER A 15 12.74 8.63 14.57
C SER A 15 11.28 9.03 14.79
N SER A 16 10.33 8.28 14.23
CA SER A 16 8.89 8.52 14.40
C SER A 16 8.33 7.97 15.73
N TYR A 17 9.03 7.04 16.37
CA TYR A 17 8.63 6.46 17.64
C TYR A 17 9.00 7.37 18.82
N ASN A 18 8.12 7.46 19.81
CA ASN A 18 8.27 8.33 20.97
C ASN A 18 8.00 7.58 22.28
N LEU A 19 8.50 6.36 22.40
CA LEU A 19 8.27 5.52 23.55
C LEU A 19 8.99 6.03 24.81
N VAL A 20 8.42 5.77 25.99
CA VAL A 20 9.05 6.03 27.29
C VAL A 20 10.21 5.07 27.53
N ASN A 21 11.23 5.54 28.24
CA ASN A 21 12.32 4.71 28.77
C ASN A 21 11.88 3.99 30.07
N ALA A 22 12.76 3.14 30.62
CA ALA A 22 12.45 2.32 31.78
C ALA A 22 12.04 3.14 33.01
N ARG A 23 12.72 4.26 33.30
CA ARG A 23 12.40 5.16 34.38
C ARG A 23 11.08 5.89 34.15
N GLU A 24 10.88 6.44 32.98
CA GLU A 24 9.65 7.12 32.57
C GLU A 24 8.45 6.16 32.59
N LYS A 25 8.64 4.90 32.22
CA LYS A 25 7.60 3.86 32.27
C LYS A 25 7.16 3.56 33.69
N LEU A 26 8.11 3.34 34.58
CA LEU A 26 7.82 3.08 36.02
C LEU A 26 7.09 4.26 36.65
N GLU A 27 7.48 5.50 36.35
CA GLU A 27 6.79 6.70 36.79
C GLU A 27 5.38 6.83 36.22
N THR A 28 5.20 6.50 34.93
CA THR A 28 3.87 6.49 34.31
C THR A 28 2.93 5.49 34.99
N GLU A 29 3.42 4.31 35.33
CA GLU A 29 2.66 3.28 36.08
C GLU A 29 2.28 3.75 37.48
N ARG A 30 3.21 4.41 38.16
CA ARG A 30 2.96 4.99 39.50
C ARG A 30 1.88 6.08 39.45
N LEU A 31 1.97 7.01 38.51
CA LEU A 31 0.98 8.07 38.32
C LEU A 31 -0.39 7.52 37.92
N ALA A 32 -0.41 6.45 37.13
CA ALA A 32 -1.64 5.75 36.78
C ALA A 32 -2.27 4.95 37.91
N GLY A 33 -1.66 4.95 39.10
CA GLY A 33 -2.18 4.28 40.32
C GLY A 33 -2.09 2.75 40.23
N LEU A 34 -1.17 2.18 39.43
CA LEU A 34 -1.02 0.73 39.32
C LEU A 34 -0.41 0.09 40.55
N TYR A 35 0.23 0.89 41.41
CA TYR A 35 0.87 0.47 42.66
C TYR A 35 0.16 0.99 43.90
N ASP A 36 -1.04 1.58 43.75
CA ASP A 36 -1.80 2.13 44.89
C ASP A 36 -2.34 0.98 45.77
N SER A 37 -2.09 1.07 47.08
CA SER A 37 -2.40 0.04 48.08
C SER A 37 -3.90 -0.13 48.41
N ASN A 38 -4.78 0.60 47.74
CA ASN A 38 -6.23 0.57 47.99
C ASN A 38 -6.96 -0.65 47.37
N THR A 39 -6.26 -1.52 46.67
CA THR A 39 -6.78 -2.83 46.28
C THR A 39 -6.24 -3.87 47.26
N PRO A 40 -7.08 -4.64 47.98
CA PRO A 40 -6.65 -5.64 48.97
C PRO A 40 -5.66 -6.69 48.47
N GLU A 41 -5.46 -6.77 47.16
CA GLU A 41 -4.67 -7.79 46.47
C GLU A 41 -3.25 -7.32 46.09
N ILE A 42 -2.91 -6.04 46.31
CA ILE A 42 -1.63 -5.48 45.84
C ILE A 42 -0.84 -4.90 47.04
N ASP A 43 -0.09 -5.75 47.72
CA ASP A 43 0.98 -5.33 48.59
C ASP A 43 2.11 -4.68 47.77
N PRO A 44 2.56 -3.44 48.08
CA PRO A 44 3.66 -2.76 47.40
C PRO A 44 4.96 -3.57 47.32
N TYR A 45 5.18 -4.50 48.25
CA TYR A 45 6.35 -5.39 48.28
C TYR A 45 6.20 -6.61 47.38
N THR A 46 4.97 -7.03 47.04
CA THR A 46 4.68 -8.21 46.22
C THR A 46 4.24 -7.86 44.80
N ASN A 47 3.86 -6.61 44.53
CA ASN A 47 3.38 -6.18 43.18
C ASN A 47 4.51 -5.91 42.14
N GLY A 48 5.74 -6.23 42.50
CA GLY A 48 6.89 -6.09 41.62
C GLY A 48 7.45 -4.67 41.42
N TYR A 49 6.92 -3.63 42.10
CA TYR A 49 7.44 -2.26 41.97
C TYR A 49 8.93 -2.16 42.31
N TYR A 50 9.33 -2.67 43.47
CA TYR A 50 10.73 -2.60 43.92
C TYR A 50 11.68 -3.45 43.06
N GLN A 51 11.19 -4.56 42.53
CA GLN A 51 11.95 -5.36 41.56
C GLN A 51 12.20 -4.60 40.26
N ARG A 52 11.17 -3.94 39.72
CA ARG A 52 11.28 -3.07 38.54
C ARG A 52 12.16 -1.86 38.82
N LEU A 53 12.00 -1.25 40.00
CA LEU A 53 12.85 -0.14 40.44
C LEU A 53 14.32 -0.59 40.52
N ASN A 54 14.60 -1.78 41.06
CA ASN A 54 15.96 -2.34 41.10
C ASN A 54 16.52 -2.52 39.69
N ASN A 55 15.73 -3.05 38.73
CA ASN A 55 16.14 -3.15 37.34
C ASN A 55 16.48 -1.77 36.79
N VAL A 56 15.64 -0.76 36.97
CA VAL A 56 15.90 0.62 36.53
C VAL A 56 17.16 1.20 37.20
N LEU A 57 17.35 1.00 38.49
CA LEU A 57 18.51 1.51 39.23
C LEU A 57 19.82 0.80 38.85
N THR A 58 19.75 -0.47 38.45
CA THR A 58 20.89 -1.24 37.90
C THR A 58 21.15 -0.99 36.44
N GLY A 59 20.43 -0.06 35.81
CA GLY A 59 20.68 0.40 34.43
C GLY A 59 19.96 -0.39 33.34
N VAL A 60 18.95 -1.19 33.68
CA VAL A 60 18.13 -1.86 32.67
C VAL A 60 17.22 -0.84 31.99
N ASP A 61 17.46 -0.62 30.71
CA ASP A 61 16.66 0.25 29.83
C ASP A 61 16.72 -0.30 28.40
N THR A 62 15.89 -1.30 28.15
CA THR A 62 15.90 -2.03 26.87
C THR A 62 15.04 -1.30 25.84
N TYR A 63 15.69 -0.71 24.84
CA TYR A 63 14.98 -0.15 23.68
C TYR A 63 14.64 -1.27 22.70
N TRP A 64 13.53 -1.95 22.92
CA TRP A 64 13.12 -3.17 22.25
C TRP A 64 13.02 -3.03 20.72
N LEU A 65 12.57 -1.87 20.22
CA LEU A 65 12.44 -1.63 18.78
C LEU A 65 13.76 -1.84 18.03
N SER A 66 14.91 -1.49 18.62
CA SER A 66 16.20 -1.67 17.97
C SER A 66 16.72 -3.10 17.99
N GLN A 67 16.24 -3.94 18.91
CA GLN A 67 16.80 -5.25 19.17
C GLN A 67 16.52 -6.26 18.03
N GLY A 68 15.35 -6.16 17.41
CA GLY A 68 14.95 -6.99 16.27
C GLY A 68 15.52 -6.51 14.93
N LEU A 69 16.28 -5.42 14.89
CA LEU A 69 16.71 -4.75 13.67
C LEU A 69 18.21 -4.90 13.38
N ARG A 70 18.55 -4.69 12.11
CA ARG A 70 19.92 -4.62 11.60
C ARG A 70 20.03 -3.61 10.46
N THR A 71 21.23 -3.13 10.19
CA THR A 71 21.56 -2.53 8.89
C THR A 71 21.60 -3.64 7.86
N ALA A 72 20.78 -3.54 6.82
CA ALA A 72 20.70 -4.54 5.77
C ALA A 72 21.60 -4.17 4.59
N LEU A 73 22.44 -5.13 4.15
CA LEU A 73 23.30 -4.97 2.99
C LEU A 73 22.77 -5.79 1.82
N ASN A 74 22.45 -5.11 0.75
CA ASN A 74 21.78 -5.68 -0.41
C ASN A 74 22.65 -5.52 -1.66
N HIS A 75 22.57 -6.47 -2.57
CA HIS A 75 23.28 -6.40 -3.84
C HIS A 75 22.42 -6.88 -5.00
N LYS A 76 22.66 -6.27 -6.17
CA LYS A 76 22.05 -6.68 -7.44
C LYS A 76 23.11 -6.67 -8.52
N HIS A 77 23.11 -7.70 -9.34
CA HIS A 77 23.99 -7.84 -10.51
C HIS A 77 23.14 -8.19 -11.72
N SER A 78 23.39 -7.54 -12.83
CA SER A 78 22.80 -7.92 -14.11
C SER A 78 23.83 -7.82 -15.24
N VAL A 79 23.79 -8.81 -16.10
CA VAL A 79 24.61 -8.87 -17.33
C VAL A 79 23.65 -8.95 -18.51
N PHE A 80 23.88 -8.11 -19.49
CA PHE A 80 23.17 -8.13 -20.75
C PHE A 80 24.15 -8.30 -21.91
N ILE A 81 23.93 -9.32 -22.72
CA ILE A 81 24.73 -9.64 -23.89
C ILE A 81 23.80 -9.62 -25.08
N ASP A 82 24.11 -8.83 -26.07
CA ASP A 82 23.35 -8.75 -27.30
C ASP A 82 24.26 -8.86 -28.51
N GLY A 83 23.71 -9.35 -29.58
CA GLY A 83 24.42 -9.53 -30.86
C GLY A 83 23.43 -9.67 -32.01
N GLY A 84 23.96 -9.80 -33.17
CA GLY A 84 23.16 -10.02 -34.39
C GLY A 84 23.78 -9.37 -35.62
N GLU A 85 23.30 -9.78 -36.72
CA GLU A 85 23.69 -9.26 -38.04
C GLU A 85 22.46 -9.15 -38.93
N ASN A 86 22.39 -8.07 -39.72
CA ASN A 86 21.33 -7.82 -40.70
C ASN A 86 19.92 -7.93 -40.10
N ASP A 87 19.24 -9.04 -40.35
CA ASP A 87 17.83 -9.25 -40.08
C ASP A 87 17.58 -9.93 -38.72
N VAL A 88 18.62 -10.43 -38.06
CA VAL A 88 18.50 -11.16 -36.78
C VAL A 88 19.25 -10.45 -35.70
N ARG A 89 18.55 -10.16 -34.60
CA ARG A 89 19.15 -9.71 -33.32
C ARG A 89 18.73 -10.66 -32.23
N TRP A 90 19.65 -10.92 -31.33
CA TRP A 90 19.38 -11.72 -30.10
C TRP A 90 20.01 -11.09 -28.89
N GLY A 91 19.52 -11.44 -27.75
CA GLY A 91 20.11 -11.02 -26.50
C GLY A 91 19.79 -11.94 -25.35
N VAL A 92 20.72 -11.99 -24.41
CA VAL A 92 20.61 -12.73 -23.15
C VAL A 92 20.75 -11.74 -22.01
N GLU A 93 19.83 -11.80 -21.07
CA GLU A 93 19.86 -11.05 -19.82
C GLU A 93 19.92 -12.02 -18.66
N LEU A 94 20.93 -11.87 -17.78
CA LEU A 94 21.06 -12.63 -16.56
C LEU A 94 21.07 -11.65 -15.39
N GLY A 95 20.24 -11.89 -14.39
CA GLY A 95 20.14 -11.04 -13.22
C GLY A 95 20.10 -11.86 -11.93
N PHE A 96 20.74 -11.33 -10.91
CA PHE A 96 20.68 -11.85 -9.54
C PHE A 96 20.55 -10.70 -8.55
N ARG A 97 19.66 -10.86 -7.58
CA ARG A 97 19.48 -9.91 -6.48
C ARG A 97 19.40 -10.67 -5.16
N GLY A 98 20.31 -10.35 -4.24
CA GLY A 98 20.23 -10.74 -2.84
C GLY A 98 19.80 -9.54 -2.00
N THR A 99 18.73 -9.70 -1.24
CA THR A 99 18.21 -8.67 -0.34
C THR A 99 18.08 -9.26 1.05
N GLU A 100 18.71 -8.62 2.02
CA GLU A 100 18.43 -8.83 3.44
C GLU A 100 17.45 -7.78 3.91
N GLY A 101 16.51 -8.17 4.80
CA GLY A 101 15.59 -7.21 5.41
C GLY A 101 16.24 -6.51 6.61
N VAL A 102 15.73 -5.34 6.95
CA VAL A 102 16.14 -4.61 8.16
C VAL A 102 15.65 -5.30 9.44
N MET A 103 14.64 -6.13 9.39
CA MET A 103 14.32 -7.08 10.46
C MET A 103 15.25 -8.29 10.34
N LYS A 104 15.85 -8.70 11.48
CA LYS A 104 16.72 -9.89 11.55
C LYS A 104 15.96 -11.13 11.05
N HIS A 105 16.67 -12.07 10.45
CA HIS A 105 16.16 -13.33 9.87
C HIS A 105 15.23 -13.18 8.66
N SER A 106 15.03 -11.98 8.12
CA SER A 106 14.32 -11.79 6.85
C SER A 106 15.28 -11.64 5.68
N SER A 107 14.98 -12.30 4.55
CA SER A 107 15.81 -12.21 3.32
C SER A 107 15.00 -12.57 2.08
N ARG A 108 15.49 -12.09 0.93
CA ARG A 108 14.93 -12.46 -0.39
C ARG A 108 16.03 -12.65 -1.41
N LYS A 109 15.96 -13.74 -2.16
CA LYS A 109 16.83 -14.01 -3.30
C LYS A 109 15.98 -14.07 -4.56
N ASN A 110 16.42 -13.36 -5.58
CA ASN A 110 15.77 -13.35 -6.88
C ASN A 110 16.81 -13.57 -7.97
N ALA A 111 16.55 -14.50 -8.89
CA ALA A 111 17.33 -14.71 -10.09
C ALA A 111 16.41 -14.64 -11.31
N ASN A 112 16.87 -14.01 -12.36
CA ASN A 112 16.16 -13.96 -13.64
C ASN A 112 17.10 -14.25 -14.80
N ALA A 113 16.59 -14.97 -15.77
CA ALA A 113 17.25 -15.20 -17.05
C ALA A 113 16.25 -14.91 -18.16
N ALA A 114 16.64 -14.11 -19.14
CA ALA A 114 15.82 -13.83 -20.29
C ALA A 114 16.63 -14.02 -21.59
N PHE A 115 15.97 -14.56 -22.58
CA PHE A 115 16.50 -14.68 -23.94
C PHE A 115 15.50 -14.09 -24.90
N TYR A 116 15.96 -13.26 -25.84
CA TYR A 116 15.11 -12.77 -26.91
C TYR A 116 15.76 -12.93 -28.28
N VAL A 117 14.89 -13.09 -29.27
CA VAL A 117 15.22 -13.03 -30.69
C VAL A 117 14.30 -12.02 -31.39
N ASP A 118 14.87 -11.13 -32.17
CA ASP A 118 14.19 -10.14 -33.01
C ASP A 118 14.59 -10.42 -34.45
N TYR A 119 13.64 -10.93 -35.23
CA TYR A 119 13.82 -11.27 -36.62
C TYR A 119 13.04 -10.30 -37.51
N ARG A 120 13.71 -9.76 -38.55
CA ARG A 120 13.15 -8.80 -39.49
C ARG A 120 13.33 -9.29 -40.92
N ILE A 121 12.25 -9.36 -41.66
CA ILE A 121 12.25 -9.69 -43.07
C ILE A 121 11.32 -8.75 -43.82
N GLY A 122 11.88 -7.90 -44.70
CA GLY A 122 11.12 -6.88 -45.41
C GLY A 122 10.33 -5.98 -44.44
N GLY A 123 9.00 -5.97 -44.53
CA GLY A 123 8.11 -5.21 -43.67
C GLY A 123 7.69 -5.91 -42.38
N LEU A 124 8.11 -7.15 -42.14
CA LEU A 124 7.71 -7.98 -41.02
C LEU A 124 8.81 -8.04 -39.95
N GLN A 125 8.45 -7.77 -38.69
CA GLN A 125 9.29 -8.00 -37.55
C GLN A 125 8.59 -8.97 -36.59
N ILE A 126 9.29 -10.02 -36.21
CA ILE A 126 8.87 -11.00 -35.22
C ILE A 126 9.86 -10.96 -34.05
N LYS A 127 9.37 -10.70 -32.87
CA LYS A 127 10.18 -10.73 -31.64
C LYS A 127 9.58 -11.72 -30.67
N ASN A 128 10.40 -12.63 -30.19
CA ASN A 128 10.04 -13.51 -29.08
C ASN A 128 11.00 -13.26 -27.91
N LYS A 129 10.46 -13.21 -26.69
CA LYS A 129 11.25 -13.09 -25.45
C LYS A 129 10.73 -14.10 -24.45
N VAL A 130 11.57 -15.02 -24.03
CA VAL A 130 11.31 -15.95 -22.94
C VAL A 130 12.05 -15.45 -21.71
N THR A 131 11.35 -15.36 -20.59
CA THR A 131 11.91 -14.95 -19.29
C THR A 131 11.61 -16.01 -18.26
N TYR A 132 12.62 -16.45 -17.52
CA TYR A 132 12.49 -17.27 -16.32
C TYR A 132 12.85 -16.42 -15.11
N THR A 133 12.02 -16.49 -14.07
CA THR A 133 12.24 -15.80 -12.79
C THR A 133 12.11 -16.80 -11.65
N TYR A 134 13.13 -16.86 -10.80
CA TYR A 134 13.13 -17.59 -9.54
C TYR A 134 13.11 -16.61 -8.39
N ASN A 135 12.25 -16.83 -7.40
CA ASN A 135 12.19 -16.05 -6.17
C ASN A 135 12.12 -16.97 -4.96
N LYS A 136 12.92 -16.68 -3.94
CA LYS A 136 12.82 -17.31 -2.62
C LYS A 136 12.87 -16.22 -1.56
N SER A 137 11.90 -16.24 -0.64
CA SER A 137 11.77 -15.32 0.49
C SER A 137 11.80 -16.10 1.80
N THR A 138 12.40 -15.51 2.79
CA THR A 138 12.29 -15.91 4.19
C THR A 138 11.82 -14.69 4.95
N ASP A 139 10.65 -14.77 5.56
CA ASP A 139 10.09 -13.73 6.40
C ASP A 139 10.23 -14.11 7.88
N VAL A 140 10.07 -13.16 8.78
CA VAL A 140 10.19 -13.42 10.22
C VAL A 140 8.98 -14.26 10.66
N PRO A 141 9.17 -15.47 11.20
CA PRO A 141 8.06 -16.39 11.47
C PRO A 141 7.19 -16.00 12.65
N PHE A 142 7.65 -15.08 13.48
CA PHE A 142 6.97 -14.60 14.66
C PHE A 142 7.02 -13.10 14.75
N ASN A 143 5.89 -12.51 15.15
CA ASN A 143 5.70 -11.14 15.55
C ASN A 143 5.90 -10.11 14.42
N SER A 144 4.94 -9.22 14.30
CA SER A 144 5.08 -7.99 13.54
C SER A 144 6.08 -7.05 14.24
N PHE A 145 6.59 -6.07 13.53
CA PHE A 145 7.48 -5.10 14.16
C PHE A 145 6.80 -4.33 15.31
N SER A 146 5.49 -4.13 15.23
CA SER A 146 4.70 -3.49 16.28
C SER A 146 4.78 -4.22 17.64
N ASP A 147 4.94 -5.54 17.65
CA ASP A 147 5.02 -6.31 18.89
C ASP A 147 6.21 -5.88 19.76
N TYR A 148 7.31 -5.47 19.13
CA TYR A 148 8.45 -4.91 19.86
C TYR A 148 8.15 -3.57 20.51
N SER A 149 7.18 -2.79 19.99
CA SER A 149 6.80 -1.50 20.57
C SER A 149 6.00 -1.63 21.87
N HIS A 150 5.40 -2.80 22.09
CA HIS A 150 4.62 -3.10 23.30
C HIS A 150 5.47 -3.62 24.46
N LEU A 151 6.73 -4.07 24.21
CA LEU A 151 7.58 -4.64 25.24
C LEU A 151 8.05 -3.58 26.26
N LEU A 152 7.99 -3.94 27.54
CA LEU A 152 8.29 -3.03 28.65
C LEU A 152 9.79 -2.78 28.78
N PRO A 153 10.25 -1.52 28.84
CA PRO A 153 11.66 -1.19 28.73
C PRO A 153 12.50 -1.58 29.96
N TYR A 154 11.90 -1.81 31.12
CA TYR A 154 12.59 -2.31 32.32
C TYR A 154 12.76 -3.83 32.36
N MET A 155 12.33 -4.55 31.31
CA MET A 155 12.59 -5.98 31.17
C MET A 155 14.00 -6.23 30.63
N ARG A 156 14.70 -7.20 31.22
CA ARG A 156 16.02 -7.61 30.79
C ARG A 156 15.95 -8.44 29.52
N LEU A 157 16.81 -8.10 28.56
CA LEU A 157 16.99 -8.91 27.34
C LEU A 157 17.83 -10.16 27.63
N TYR A 158 18.83 -10.02 28.50
CA TYR A 158 19.75 -11.08 28.90
C TYR A 158 19.63 -11.36 30.38
N ASP A 159 19.83 -12.61 30.77
CA ASP A 159 19.98 -13.02 32.16
C ASP A 159 21.38 -12.68 32.70
N GLU A 160 21.67 -13.12 33.94
CA GLU A 160 22.96 -12.88 34.61
C GLU A 160 24.14 -13.61 33.94
N ASN A 161 23.87 -14.66 33.16
CA ASN A 161 24.88 -15.43 32.43
C ASN A 161 25.14 -14.84 31.03
N GLY A 162 24.36 -13.86 30.57
CA GLY A 162 24.44 -13.27 29.25
C GLY A 162 23.62 -14.00 28.21
N ASP A 163 22.77 -14.96 28.60
CA ASP A 163 21.86 -15.66 27.70
C ASP A 163 20.55 -14.90 27.52
N TYR A 164 19.91 -15.03 26.38
CA TYR A 164 18.60 -14.44 26.15
C TYR A 164 17.55 -14.98 27.12
N VAL A 165 16.83 -14.08 27.77
CA VAL A 165 15.69 -14.45 28.64
C VAL A 165 14.59 -15.07 27.77
N ARG A 166 14.16 -16.30 28.08
CA ARG A 166 13.14 -17.02 27.29
C ARG A 166 11.75 -16.38 27.37
N ARG A 167 11.33 -16.00 28.57
CA ARG A 167 10.01 -15.40 28.83
C ARG A 167 10.16 -14.10 29.56
N LEU A 168 9.48 -13.07 29.08
CA LEU A 168 9.44 -11.76 29.69
C LEU A 168 8.31 -11.72 30.72
N GLU A 169 8.55 -11.07 31.85
CA GLU A 169 7.59 -10.92 32.92
C GLU A 169 6.52 -9.90 32.54
N LYS A 170 5.23 -10.26 32.66
CA LYS A 170 4.14 -9.29 32.58
C LYS A 170 3.92 -8.58 33.90
N PHE A 171 3.12 -7.52 33.88
CA PHE A 171 2.82 -6.74 35.09
C PHE A 171 2.26 -7.61 36.24
N ASP A 172 1.43 -8.61 35.94
CA ASP A 172 0.78 -9.48 36.95
C ASP A 172 1.68 -10.63 37.48
N GLY A 173 2.98 -10.59 37.20
CA GLY A 173 3.93 -11.58 37.70
C GLY A 173 3.93 -12.90 36.90
N ALA A 174 4.26 -14.01 37.56
CA ALA A 174 4.50 -15.31 36.91
C ALA A 174 3.30 -15.90 36.15
N SER A 175 2.08 -15.54 36.45
CA SER A 175 0.88 -15.95 35.72
C SER A 175 0.74 -15.23 34.37
N GLY A 176 1.50 -14.14 34.14
CA GLY A 176 1.48 -13.32 32.93
C GLY A 176 2.84 -13.24 32.26
N THR A 177 3.40 -14.34 31.75
CA THR A 177 4.63 -14.30 30.99
C THR A 177 4.39 -13.92 29.53
N GLN A 178 5.23 -13.02 29.00
CA GLN A 178 5.23 -12.64 27.61
C GLN A 178 6.36 -13.36 26.85
N VAL A 179 6.09 -13.74 25.63
CA VAL A 179 7.10 -14.35 24.74
C VAL A 179 8.18 -13.32 24.42
N ASN A 180 9.45 -13.71 24.53
CA ASN A 180 10.55 -12.92 24.03
C ASN A 180 10.73 -13.22 22.52
N PRO A 181 10.39 -12.25 21.62
CA PRO A 181 10.49 -12.52 20.18
C PRO A 181 11.91 -12.83 19.72
N LEU A 182 12.94 -12.29 20.41
CA LEU A 182 14.34 -12.57 20.07
C LEU A 182 14.77 -13.99 20.48
N TYR A 183 14.20 -14.52 21.56
CA TYR A 183 14.42 -15.92 21.92
C TYR A 183 13.81 -16.85 20.86
N GLU A 184 12.57 -16.58 20.46
CA GLU A 184 11.84 -17.36 19.45
C GLU A 184 12.62 -17.47 18.12
N ILE A 185 13.11 -16.34 17.60
CA ILE A 185 13.79 -16.33 16.29
C ILE A 185 15.22 -16.83 16.31
N ASN A 186 15.89 -16.88 17.48
CA ASN A 186 17.28 -17.31 17.58
C ASN A 186 17.45 -18.77 18.03
N PHE A 187 16.49 -19.33 18.78
CA PHE A 187 16.65 -20.64 19.43
C PHE A 187 15.68 -21.71 18.96
N TYR A 188 14.64 -21.34 18.21
CA TYR A 188 13.68 -22.31 17.67
C TYR A 188 13.76 -22.37 16.14
N ASN A 189 13.41 -23.52 15.60
CA ASN A 189 13.43 -23.78 14.16
C ASN A 189 12.19 -23.25 13.42
N SER A 190 11.51 -22.24 13.98
CA SER A 190 10.38 -21.63 13.30
C SER A 190 10.83 -20.87 12.07
N PHE A 191 10.06 -21.00 10.96
CA PHE A 191 10.36 -20.29 9.71
C PHE A 191 9.09 -19.93 8.94
N ASP A 192 9.18 -18.91 8.13
CA ASP A 192 8.21 -18.52 7.11
C ASP A 192 8.93 -18.41 5.77
N HIS A 193 8.80 -19.44 4.96
CA HIS A 193 9.40 -19.53 3.65
C HIS A 193 8.35 -19.38 2.57
N SER A 194 8.63 -18.55 1.59
CA SER A 194 7.81 -18.46 0.39
C SER A 194 8.68 -18.33 -0.85
N GLY A 195 8.12 -18.68 -2.00
CA GLY A 195 8.85 -18.57 -3.25
C GLY A 195 7.98 -18.80 -4.45
N TYR A 196 8.54 -18.51 -5.62
CA TYR A 196 7.90 -18.87 -6.89
C TYR A 196 8.92 -19.06 -8.00
N ASP A 197 8.51 -19.91 -8.93
CA ASP A 197 9.10 -20.06 -10.25
C ASP A 197 8.11 -19.54 -11.29
N GLU A 198 8.57 -18.67 -12.19
CA GLU A 198 7.75 -18.06 -13.22
C GLU A 198 8.45 -18.13 -14.58
N VAL A 199 7.70 -18.59 -15.57
CA VAL A 199 8.09 -18.52 -16.98
C VAL A 199 7.11 -17.60 -17.69
N THR A 200 7.65 -16.63 -18.43
CA THR A 200 6.88 -15.77 -19.34
C THR A 200 7.43 -15.90 -20.73
N ASP A 201 6.56 -16.17 -21.71
CA ASP A 201 6.87 -16.18 -23.14
C ASP A 201 6.06 -15.08 -23.82
N ASP A 202 6.75 -14.09 -24.37
CA ASP A 202 6.19 -12.93 -25.04
C ASP A 202 6.53 -12.99 -26.54
N LEU A 203 5.53 -13.22 -27.37
CA LEU A 203 5.63 -13.15 -28.83
C LEU A 203 5.01 -11.85 -29.33
N SER A 204 5.74 -11.07 -30.11
CA SER A 204 5.22 -9.88 -30.77
C SER A 204 5.51 -9.93 -32.30
N LEU A 205 4.52 -9.54 -33.07
CA LEU A 205 4.56 -9.41 -34.50
C LEU A 205 4.25 -7.95 -34.87
N ASN A 206 5.05 -7.36 -35.71
CA ASN A 206 4.83 -6.03 -36.28
C ASN A 206 5.05 -6.07 -37.79
N TRP A 207 3.96 -5.98 -38.54
CA TRP A 207 3.97 -6.10 -39.99
C TRP A 207 3.53 -4.80 -40.63
N ARG A 208 4.46 -4.16 -41.35
CA ARG A 208 4.18 -3.04 -42.22
C ARG A 208 3.68 -3.59 -43.57
N ILE A 209 2.35 -3.63 -43.71
CA ILE A 209 1.68 -4.14 -44.91
C ILE A 209 1.89 -3.18 -46.07
N THR A 210 1.69 -1.89 -45.79
CA THR A 210 2.00 -0.77 -46.72
C THR A 210 2.62 0.37 -45.90
N ASP A 211 3.01 1.48 -46.53
CA ASP A 211 3.57 2.64 -45.81
C ASP A 211 2.59 3.24 -44.80
N GLY A 212 1.29 3.16 -45.09
CA GLY A 212 0.24 3.68 -44.16
C GLY A 212 -0.45 2.61 -43.31
N LEU A 213 -0.26 1.30 -43.58
CA LEU A 213 -1.00 0.22 -42.92
C LEU A 213 -0.06 -0.74 -42.21
N ARG A 214 -0.28 -0.90 -40.89
CA ARG A 214 0.51 -1.75 -40.01
C ARG A 214 -0.39 -2.69 -39.20
N LEU A 215 -0.01 -3.96 -39.15
CA LEU A 215 -0.60 -4.96 -38.27
C LEU A 215 0.37 -5.24 -37.14
N ARG A 216 -0.14 -5.18 -35.89
CA ARG A 216 0.61 -5.54 -34.70
C ARG A 216 -0.13 -6.63 -33.95
N GLY A 217 0.57 -7.74 -33.70
CA GLY A 217 0.10 -8.83 -32.82
C GLY A 217 0.97 -8.96 -31.61
N GLN A 218 0.36 -9.28 -30.48
CA GLN A 218 1.06 -9.65 -29.25
C GLN A 218 0.37 -10.86 -28.64
N PHE A 219 1.17 -11.82 -28.19
CA PHE A 219 0.71 -12.99 -27.47
C PHE A 219 1.67 -13.28 -26.33
N SER A 220 1.16 -13.44 -25.13
CA SER A 220 1.95 -13.70 -23.93
C SER A 220 1.33 -14.81 -23.12
N VAL A 221 2.18 -15.72 -22.64
CA VAL A 221 1.82 -16.76 -21.67
C VAL A 221 2.72 -16.62 -20.46
N LEU A 222 2.10 -16.46 -19.28
CA LEU A 222 2.78 -16.47 -18.01
C LEU A 222 2.33 -17.69 -17.21
N MET A 223 3.29 -18.47 -16.72
CA MET A 223 3.06 -19.60 -15.82
C MET A 223 3.87 -19.39 -14.55
N ARG A 224 3.18 -19.30 -13.39
CA ARG A 224 3.80 -19.16 -12.08
C ARG A 224 3.38 -20.27 -11.16
N ASN A 225 4.35 -20.91 -10.53
CA ASN A 225 4.15 -21.83 -9.42
C ASN A 225 4.69 -21.18 -8.16
N SER A 226 3.83 -20.93 -7.18
CA SER A 226 4.19 -20.36 -5.89
C SER A 226 4.07 -21.41 -4.80
N THR A 227 4.98 -21.36 -3.84
CA THR A 227 4.97 -22.23 -2.65
C THR A 227 5.10 -21.39 -1.40
N GLY A 228 4.42 -21.75 -0.33
CA GLY A 228 4.56 -21.18 1.00
C GLY A 228 4.67 -22.31 2.02
N ASP A 229 5.55 -22.13 2.99
CA ASP A 229 5.85 -23.10 4.04
C ASP A 229 6.12 -22.32 5.35
N LEU A 230 5.07 -22.26 6.19
CA LEU A 230 5.13 -21.62 7.50
C LEU A 230 5.17 -22.70 8.58
N TYR A 231 6.22 -22.71 9.39
CA TYR A 231 6.40 -23.64 10.49
C TYR A 231 6.60 -22.92 11.81
N LYS A 232 5.91 -23.42 12.84
CA LYS A 232 5.98 -22.95 14.21
C LYS A 232 6.45 -24.07 15.11
N ASP A 233 7.61 -23.92 15.72
CA ASP A 233 8.26 -24.91 16.55
C ASP A 233 7.40 -25.28 17.77
N PRO A 234 7.23 -26.57 18.13
CA PRO A 234 6.45 -27.00 19.29
C PRO A 234 6.99 -26.51 20.63
N ALA A 235 8.30 -26.17 20.71
CA ALA A 235 8.91 -25.62 21.90
C ALA A 235 8.65 -24.09 22.08
N SER A 236 8.02 -23.45 21.08
CA SER A 236 7.67 -22.03 21.14
C SER A 236 6.89 -21.71 22.42
N ALA A 237 7.25 -20.60 23.04
CA ALA A 237 6.56 -20.12 24.24
C ALA A 237 5.11 -19.67 23.97
N SER A 238 4.69 -19.58 22.69
CA SER A 238 3.30 -19.31 22.30
C SER A 238 2.34 -20.47 22.61
N TYR A 239 2.85 -21.69 22.78
CA TYR A 239 2.04 -22.81 23.18
C TYR A 239 1.93 -22.89 24.71
N SER A 240 0.70 -23.07 25.21
CA SER A 240 0.48 -23.29 26.64
C SER A 240 0.91 -24.72 27.04
N ALA A 241 1.38 -24.90 28.27
CA ALA A 241 1.80 -26.21 28.79
C ALA A 241 0.70 -27.28 28.77
N SER A 242 -0.55 -26.90 28.53
CA SER A 242 -1.73 -27.79 28.57
C SER A 242 -2.08 -28.46 27.25
N THR A 243 -1.41 -28.15 26.16
CA THR A 243 -1.80 -28.61 24.83
C THR A 243 -1.26 -29.99 24.44
N GLY A 244 -0.41 -30.60 25.27
CA GLY A 244 0.06 -31.96 25.07
C GLY A 244 0.89 -32.17 23.79
N ASN A 245 0.74 -33.32 23.13
CA ASN A 245 1.53 -33.73 21.95
C ASN A 245 1.08 -33.09 20.64
N ILE A 246 0.21 -32.07 20.68
CA ILE A 246 -0.29 -31.33 19.49
C ILE A 246 0.35 -29.96 19.27
N ASN A 247 1.41 -29.65 20.03
CA ASN A 247 2.19 -28.44 19.82
C ASN A 247 2.96 -28.49 18.50
N GLY A 248 3.26 -27.34 17.95
CA GLY A 248 3.89 -27.20 16.64
C GLY A 248 2.85 -27.23 15.53
N GLU A 249 2.95 -26.24 14.66
CA GLU A 249 2.06 -26.09 13.51
C GLU A 249 2.86 -25.89 12.23
N LYS A 250 2.38 -26.47 11.13
CA LYS A 250 2.91 -26.25 9.80
C LYS A 250 1.78 -25.98 8.82
N THR A 251 1.94 -24.93 8.01
CA THR A 251 1.04 -24.61 6.91
C THR A 251 1.80 -24.71 5.61
N GLU A 252 1.40 -25.62 4.75
CA GLU A 252 1.94 -25.76 3.39
C GLU A 252 0.91 -25.22 2.41
N SER A 253 1.33 -24.30 1.54
CA SER A 253 0.49 -23.73 0.50
C SER A 253 1.16 -23.83 -0.87
N THR A 254 0.35 -24.09 -1.90
CA THR A 254 0.78 -24.05 -3.28
C THR A 254 -0.21 -23.28 -4.12
N GLN A 255 0.27 -22.50 -5.08
CA GLN A 255 -0.56 -21.81 -6.03
C GLN A 255 0.04 -21.91 -7.42
N LYS A 256 -0.77 -22.35 -8.39
CA LYS A 256 -0.44 -22.32 -9.81
C LYS A 256 -1.28 -21.25 -10.48
N ARG A 257 -0.63 -20.34 -11.20
CA ARG A 257 -1.28 -19.28 -11.95
C ARG A 257 -0.82 -19.30 -13.39
N THR A 258 -1.79 -19.36 -14.31
CA THR A 258 -1.56 -19.23 -15.74
C THR A 258 -2.31 -17.99 -16.25
N VAL A 259 -1.61 -17.10 -16.96
CA VAL A 259 -2.19 -15.95 -17.61
C VAL A 259 -1.89 -16.06 -19.09
N ILE A 260 -2.92 -15.96 -19.93
CA ILE A 260 -2.82 -15.91 -21.38
C ILE A 260 -3.36 -14.57 -21.83
N ASP A 261 -2.51 -13.77 -22.48
CA ASP A 261 -2.85 -12.48 -23.04
C ASP A 261 -2.66 -12.50 -24.56
N GLY A 262 -3.63 -11.99 -25.28
CA GLY A 262 -3.53 -11.82 -26.73
C GLY A 262 -4.07 -10.45 -27.16
N SER A 263 -3.41 -9.79 -28.11
CA SER A 263 -3.92 -8.59 -28.75
C SER A 263 -3.56 -8.55 -30.23
N LEU A 264 -4.47 -8.03 -31.04
CA LEU A 264 -4.28 -7.78 -32.45
C LEU A 264 -4.74 -6.37 -32.76
N SER A 265 -3.89 -5.58 -33.43
CA SER A 265 -4.17 -4.18 -33.75
C SER A 265 -3.86 -3.91 -35.21
N LEU A 266 -4.80 -3.37 -35.95
CA LEU A 266 -4.63 -2.86 -37.31
C LEU A 266 -4.60 -1.35 -37.24
N MET A 267 -3.47 -0.76 -37.68
CA MET A 267 -3.19 0.66 -37.54
C MET A 267 -3.04 1.26 -38.97
N TYR A 268 -3.85 2.26 -39.26
CA TYR A 268 -3.75 3.06 -40.46
C TYR A 268 -3.30 4.47 -40.12
N ASN A 269 -2.25 4.93 -40.79
CA ASN A 269 -1.71 6.28 -40.66
C ASN A 269 -1.51 6.86 -42.06
N ASN A 270 -2.10 8.04 -42.31
CA ASN A 270 -1.90 8.72 -43.57
C ASN A 270 -1.86 10.23 -43.38
N THR A 271 -0.98 10.87 -44.10
CA THR A 271 -0.83 12.35 -44.12
C THR A 271 -1.00 12.85 -45.54
N PHE A 272 -1.97 13.70 -45.79
CA PHE A 272 -2.24 14.28 -47.14
C PHE A 272 -2.75 15.72 -47.02
N LYS A 273 -2.17 16.64 -47.75
CA LYS A 273 -2.60 18.04 -47.85
C LYS A 273 -2.90 18.72 -46.50
N GLY A 274 -2.03 18.51 -45.49
CA GLY A 274 -2.22 19.04 -44.13
C GLY A 274 -3.15 18.22 -43.23
N HIS A 275 -3.81 17.18 -43.73
CA HIS A 275 -4.59 16.25 -42.94
C HIS A 275 -3.71 15.09 -42.47
N ASN A 276 -3.71 14.81 -41.18
CA ASN A 276 -3.08 13.62 -40.60
C ASN A 276 -4.15 12.81 -39.90
N LEU A 277 -4.32 11.55 -40.34
CA LEU A 277 -5.33 10.64 -39.83
C LEU A 277 -4.67 9.36 -39.33
N ASN A 278 -4.88 9.05 -38.08
CA ASN A 278 -4.48 7.79 -37.45
C ASN A 278 -5.73 7.05 -36.99
N ILE A 279 -5.93 5.83 -37.48
CA ILE A 279 -7.01 4.94 -37.05
C ILE A 279 -6.37 3.65 -36.52
N CYS A 280 -6.82 3.18 -35.38
CA CYS A 280 -6.42 1.90 -34.84
C CYS A 280 -7.67 1.10 -34.47
N LEU A 281 -7.81 -0.07 -35.09
CA LEU A 281 -8.77 -1.11 -34.69
C LEU A 281 -8.00 -2.19 -33.93
N SER A 282 -8.38 -2.47 -32.71
CA SER A 282 -7.69 -3.44 -31.87
C SER A 282 -8.68 -4.38 -31.18
N SER A 283 -8.28 -5.63 -31.00
CA SER A 283 -8.96 -6.59 -30.13
C SER A 283 -7.96 -7.14 -29.13
N ASN A 284 -8.43 -7.41 -27.92
CA ASN A 284 -7.63 -8.03 -26.88
C ASN A 284 -8.43 -9.10 -26.13
N MET A 285 -7.71 -10.10 -25.65
CA MET A 285 -8.25 -11.13 -24.77
C MET A 285 -7.27 -11.39 -23.64
N ARG A 286 -7.82 -11.70 -22.46
CA ARG A 286 -7.05 -12.18 -21.31
C ARG A 286 -7.80 -13.31 -20.65
N GLN A 287 -7.08 -14.39 -20.32
CA GLN A 287 -7.57 -15.43 -19.43
C GLN A 287 -6.57 -15.58 -18.28
N THR A 288 -7.09 -15.58 -17.06
CA THR A 288 -6.32 -15.90 -15.86
C THR A 288 -6.95 -17.11 -15.21
N GLN A 289 -6.15 -18.15 -15.01
CA GLN A 289 -6.51 -19.34 -14.22
C GLN A 289 -5.59 -19.39 -13.00
N SER A 290 -6.15 -19.62 -11.83
CA SER A 290 -5.42 -19.74 -10.57
C SER A 290 -5.99 -20.88 -9.75
N THR A 291 -5.18 -21.90 -9.51
CA THR A 291 -5.48 -23.01 -8.58
C THR A 291 -4.62 -22.82 -7.34
N ALA A 292 -5.21 -22.90 -6.16
CA ALA A 292 -4.49 -22.83 -4.90
C ALA A 292 -4.92 -23.97 -3.99
N SER A 293 -4.00 -24.45 -3.16
CA SER A 293 -4.28 -25.42 -2.09
C SER A 293 -3.49 -25.07 -0.85
N GLU A 294 -4.09 -25.31 0.31
CA GLU A 294 -3.47 -25.11 1.63
C GLU A 294 -3.81 -26.29 2.52
N THR A 295 -2.81 -26.81 3.21
CA THR A 295 -2.94 -27.87 4.20
C THR A 295 -2.23 -27.47 5.48
N ARG A 296 -2.88 -27.67 6.62
CA ARG A 296 -2.33 -27.38 7.95
C ARG A 296 -2.10 -28.66 8.70
N TYR A 297 -0.97 -28.71 9.39
CA TYR A 297 -0.54 -29.85 10.20
C TYR A 297 -0.24 -29.35 11.61
N ARG A 298 -0.40 -30.24 12.61
CA ARG A 298 0.00 -29.96 13.98
C ARG A 298 0.53 -31.21 14.70
N GLY A 299 1.22 -30.95 15.82
CA GLY A 299 1.78 -32.03 16.64
C GLY A 299 3.12 -32.50 16.08
N PHE A 300 4.14 -31.70 16.18
CA PHE A 300 5.49 -32.00 15.72
C PHE A 300 6.39 -32.41 16.90
N PRO A 301 7.38 -33.32 16.68
CA PRO A 301 8.29 -33.76 17.76
C PRO A 301 9.35 -32.67 18.13
N GLY A 302 9.58 -31.65 17.27
CA GLY A 302 10.57 -30.61 17.47
C GLY A 302 11.93 -30.89 16.81
N GLY A 303 12.87 -29.95 16.99
CA GLY A 303 14.20 -30.01 16.35
C GLY A 303 14.10 -29.90 14.83
N ASP A 304 14.90 -30.67 14.09
CA ASP A 304 14.93 -30.65 12.62
C ASP A 304 13.82 -31.50 11.96
N LEU A 305 12.91 -32.07 12.75
CA LEU A 305 11.82 -32.92 12.26
C LEU A 305 10.61 -32.06 11.80
N VAL A 306 10.83 -31.25 10.80
CA VAL A 306 9.87 -30.25 10.29
C VAL A 306 9.05 -30.72 9.09
N SER A 307 9.30 -31.97 8.59
CA SER A 307 8.50 -32.52 7.50
C SER A 307 7.07 -32.82 7.95
N SER A 308 6.08 -32.55 7.09
CA SER A 308 4.67 -32.86 7.34
C SER A 308 4.41 -34.33 7.71
N ASN A 309 5.31 -35.26 7.29
CA ASN A 309 5.26 -36.66 7.66
C ASN A 309 5.44 -36.93 9.17
N TYR A 310 6.02 -36.00 9.91
CA TYR A 310 6.22 -36.09 11.37
C TYR A 310 5.10 -35.47 12.18
N ALA A 311 4.12 -34.85 11.52
CA ALA A 311 2.96 -34.28 12.19
C ALA A 311 2.08 -35.38 12.78
N ALA A 312 1.51 -35.17 13.96
CA ALA A 312 0.56 -36.07 14.56
C ALA A 312 -0.76 -36.14 13.79
N GLU A 313 -1.16 -35.00 13.20
CA GLU A 313 -2.43 -34.96 12.46
C GLU A 313 -2.47 -33.78 11.45
N VAL A 314 -3.37 -33.91 10.47
CA VAL A 314 -3.81 -32.79 9.62
C VAL A 314 -4.80 -31.97 10.42
N TYR A 315 -4.51 -30.67 10.57
CA TYR A 315 -5.33 -29.76 11.36
C TYR A 315 -6.36 -29.04 10.48
N GLY A 316 -7.62 -29.40 10.70
CA GLY A 316 -8.71 -28.89 9.90
C GLY A 316 -8.79 -29.54 8.51
N LYS A 317 -9.76 -29.11 7.73
CA LYS A 317 -9.95 -29.62 6.37
C LYS A 317 -9.00 -28.86 5.41
N PRO A 318 -8.21 -29.58 4.58
CA PRO A 318 -7.44 -28.93 3.52
C PRO A 318 -8.34 -28.10 2.61
N SER A 319 -7.89 -26.89 2.27
CA SER A 319 -8.62 -26.00 1.38
C SER A 319 -8.05 -26.05 -0.03
N SER A 320 -8.91 -25.90 -1.02
CA SER A 320 -8.50 -25.72 -2.41
C SER A 320 -9.44 -24.76 -3.13
N SER A 321 -8.90 -24.05 -4.11
CA SER A 321 -9.69 -23.18 -4.98
C SER A 321 -9.21 -23.30 -6.42
N ASP A 322 -10.14 -23.20 -7.38
CA ASP A 322 -9.86 -23.08 -8.81
C ASP A 322 -10.70 -21.93 -9.38
N ASN A 323 -10.01 -20.90 -9.83
CA ASN A 323 -10.61 -19.66 -10.30
C ASN A 323 -10.18 -19.38 -11.73
N THR A 324 -11.15 -19.12 -12.61
CA THR A 324 -10.88 -18.72 -13.98
C THR A 324 -11.63 -17.44 -14.33
N THR A 325 -10.90 -16.42 -14.78
CA THR A 325 -11.46 -15.17 -15.30
C THR A 325 -11.11 -14.97 -16.75
N ARG A 326 -12.03 -14.39 -17.51
CA ARG A 326 -11.86 -14.05 -18.93
C ARG A 326 -12.33 -12.65 -19.22
N LEU A 327 -11.51 -11.92 -19.96
CA LEU A 327 -11.81 -10.58 -20.47
C LEU A 327 -11.57 -10.57 -21.97
N VAL A 328 -12.51 -10.04 -22.73
CA VAL A 328 -12.37 -9.82 -24.18
C VAL A 328 -12.84 -8.41 -24.49
N GLY A 329 -12.08 -7.71 -25.33
CA GLY A 329 -12.41 -6.35 -25.73
C GLY A 329 -12.09 -6.05 -27.18
N ALA A 330 -12.83 -5.10 -27.73
CA ALA A 330 -12.54 -4.49 -29.02
C ALA A 330 -12.51 -2.97 -28.89
N LEU A 331 -11.55 -2.33 -29.54
CA LEU A 331 -11.25 -0.91 -29.44
C LEU A 331 -11.10 -0.31 -30.85
N LEU A 332 -11.75 0.81 -31.07
CA LEU A 332 -11.52 1.69 -32.21
C LEU A 332 -11.04 3.05 -31.70
N THR A 333 -9.88 3.50 -32.14
CA THR A 333 -9.41 4.86 -31.91
C THR A 333 -9.17 5.57 -33.22
N SER A 334 -9.50 6.86 -33.28
CA SER A 334 -9.22 7.72 -34.40
C SER A 334 -8.66 9.04 -33.88
N ASN A 335 -7.48 9.42 -34.36
CA ASN A 335 -6.87 10.72 -34.08
C ASN A 335 -6.75 11.46 -35.42
N TYR A 336 -7.31 12.65 -35.46
CA TYR A 336 -7.28 13.49 -36.66
C TYR A 336 -6.64 14.83 -36.33
N THR A 337 -5.74 15.29 -37.20
CA THR A 337 -5.11 16.58 -37.08
C THR A 337 -5.13 17.29 -38.42
N TYR A 338 -5.55 18.56 -38.42
CA TYR A 338 -5.53 19.40 -39.60
C TYR A 338 -4.52 20.53 -39.45
N ASN A 339 -3.59 20.62 -40.41
CA ASN A 339 -2.47 21.59 -40.41
C ASN A 339 -1.66 21.66 -39.10
N ASN A 340 -1.67 20.60 -38.29
CA ASN A 340 -1.12 20.56 -36.94
C ASN A 340 -1.75 21.58 -35.98
N ILE A 341 -2.86 22.21 -36.38
CA ILE A 341 -3.57 23.26 -35.60
C ILE A 341 -4.78 22.64 -34.88
N TYR A 342 -5.67 22.00 -35.62
CA TYR A 342 -6.90 21.45 -35.08
C TYR A 342 -6.73 19.96 -34.81
N LEU A 343 -7.11 19.53 -33.63
CA LEU A 343 -7.01 18.17 -33.15
C LEU A 343 -8.40 17.63 -32.83
N ALA A 344 -8.68 16.41 -33.23
CA ALA A 344 -9.90 15.68 -32.84
C ALA A 344 -9.55 14.23 -32.56
N ASP A 345 -10.08 13.72 -31.45
CA ASP A 345 -9.86 12.34 -30.99
C ASP A 345 -11.20 11.67 -30.75
N LEU A 346 -11.33 10.43 -31.20
CA LEU A 346 -12.47 9.57 -30.95
C LEU A 346 -12.01 8.19 -30.53
N THR A 347 -12.57 7.69 -29.44
CA THR A 347 -12.33 6.32 -28.96
C THR A 347 -13.65 5.65 -28.66
N GLY A 348 -13.83 4.45 -29.15
CA GLY A 348 -14.93 3.54 -28.81
C GLY A 348 -14.38 2.19 -28.39
N ARG A 349 -14.87 1.63 -27.30
CA ARG A 349 -14.46 0.35 -26.76
C ARG A 349 -15.64 -0.46 -26.27
N ILE A 350 -15.63 -1.75 -26.54
CA ILE A 350 -16.57 -2.71 -25.98
C ILE A 350 -15.77 -3.79 -25.24
N ASP A 351 -16.12 -4.03 -23.97
CA ASP A 351 -15.51 -5.04 -23.13
C ASP A 351 -16.54 -6.02 -22.58
N GLY A 352 -16.17 -7.29 -22.56
CA GLY A 352 -16.91 -8.38 -21.94
C GLY A 352 -16.06 -9.09 -20.89
N SER A 353 -16.59 -9.22 -19.66
CA SER A 353 -15.92 -9.93 -18.58
C SER A 353 -16.77 -11.06 -18.00
N SER A 354 -16.13 -12.19 -17.69
CA SER A 354 -16.77 -13.33 -17.05
C SER A 354 -17.13 -13.09 -15.57
N GLU A 355 -16.66 -11.99 -14.99
CA GLU A 355 -16.92 -11.62 -13.58
C GLU A 355 -18.32 -11.07 -13.38
N PHE A 356 -18.93 -10.50 -14.42
CA PHE A 356 -20.27 -9.92 -14.37
C PHE A 356 -21.40 -10.95 -14.54
N GLY A 357 -22.58 -10.53 -14.15
CA GLY A 357 -23.82 -11.29 -14.37
C GLY A 357 -24.06 -11.61 -15.85
N SER A 358 -24.81 -12.68 -16.13
CA SER A 358 -25.04 -13.16 -17.49
C SER A 358 -25.56 -12.08 -18.43
N ASP A 359 -26.39 -11.19 -17.93
CA ASP A 359 -27.12 -10.20 -18.73
C ASP A 359 -26.38 -8.87 -18.89
N LYS A 360 -25.30 -8.64 -18.11
CA LYS A 360 -24.56 -7.37 -18.07
C LYS A 360 -23.05 -7.55 -18.28
N ARG A 361 -22.64 -8.65 -18.91
CA ARG A 361 -21.23 -8.95 -19.18
C ARG A 361 -20.54 -7.94 -20.08
N TRP A 362 -21.26 -7.40 -21.07
CA TRP A 362 -20.75 -6.47 -22.05
C TRP A 362 -21.05 -5.03 -21.65
N SER A 363 -20.05 -4.18 -21.81
CA SER A 363 -20.21 -2.73 -21.60
C SER A 363 -19.47 -1.96 -22.69
N MET A 364 -20.06 -0.84 -23.09
CA MET A 364 -19.48 0.06 -24.07
C MET A 364 -18.93 1.31 -23.38
N PHE A 365 -17.72 1.67 -23.74
CA PHE A 365 -17.02 2.85 -23.26
C PHE A 365 -16.62 3.70 -24.45
N TRP A 366 -16.54 5.01 -24.25
CA TRP A 366 -16.18 5.92 -25.32
C TRP A 366 -15.56 7.19 -24.78
N SER A 367 -14.77 7.86 -25.61
CA SER A 367 -14.30 9.22 -25.34
C SER A 367 -14.17 9.99 -26.65
N THR A 368 -14.42 11.30 -26.55
CA THR A 368 -14.18 12.23 -27.64
C THR A 368 -13.39 13.41 -27.10
N GLY A 369 -12.46 13.92 -27.89
CA GLY A 369 -11.62 15.05 -27.55
C GLY A 369 -11.49 16.02 -28.73
N ALA A 370 -11.30 17.27 -28.41
CA ALA A 370 -10.94 18.32 -29.37
C ALA A 370 -9.80 19.16 -28.78
N GLY A 371 -8.93 19.66 -29.65
CA GLY A 371 -7.84 20.53 -29.25
C GLY A 371 -7.43 21.50 -30.34
N ILE A 372 -6.71 22.53 -29.94
CA ILE A 372 -6.18 23.53 -30.83
C ILE A 372 -4.75 23.90 -30.43
N ASN A 373 -3.84 23.84 -31.37
CA ASN A 373 -2.45 24.26 -31.26
C ASN A 373 -2.31 25.68 -31.78
N ILE A 374 -2.54 26.66 -30.92
CA ILE A 374 -2.53 28.09 -31.31
C ILE A 374 -1.15 28.53 -31.80
N HIS A 375 -0.09 27.96 -31.23
CA HIS A 375 1.31 28.27 -31.61
C HIS A 375 1.63 27.91 -33.07
N ASN A 376 0.83 27.11 -33.75
CA ASN A 376 1.03 26.73 -35.16
C ASN A 376 0.35 27.67 -36.15
N TYR A 377 -0.42 28.65 -35.69
CA TYR A 377 -0.92 29.74 -36.57
C TYR A 377 0.19 30.63 -37.05
N ASP A 378 0.09 31.16 -38.26
CA ASP A 378 1.12 32.02 -38.86
C ASP A 378 1.42 33.27 -38.05
N PHE A 379 0.41 33.87 -37.41
CA PHE A 379 0.58 35.03 -36.54
C PHE A 379 1.34 34.76 -35.24
N MET A 380 1.43 33.46 -34.85
CA MET A 380 2.14 33.01 -33.63
C MET A 380 3.56 32.51 -33.94
N LYS A 381 3.88 32.16 -35.18
CA LYS A 381 5.19 31.56 -35.56
C LYS A 381 6.38 32.50 -35.29
N SER A 382 6.15 33.82 -35.34
CA SER A 382 7.16 34.84 -35.04
C SER A 382 7.16 35.26 -33.55
N ASN A 383 6.33 34.68 -32.73
CA ASN A 383 6.22 35.04 -31.33
C ASN A 383 7.35 34.40 -30.49
N GLU A 384 8.25 35.22 -29.97
CA GLU A 384 9.39 34.76 -29.16
C GLU A 384 8.99 34.35 -27.73
N LEU A 385 7.80 34.75 -27.26
CA LEU A 385 7.33 34.43 -25.92
C LEU A 385 6.74 33.02 -25.85
N PHE A 386 5.81 32.72 -26.78
CA PHE A 386 5.09 31.42 -26.77
C PHE A 386 5.69 30.47 -27.79
N SER A 387 6.44 29.46 -27.33
CA SER A 387 6.90 28.34 -28.13
C SER A 387 5.85 27.24 -28.27
N MET A 388 4.94 27.12 -27.29
CA MET A 388 3.80 26.23 -27.30
C MET A 388 2.60 26.93 -26.67
N LEU A 389 1.44 26.80 -27.29
CA LEU A 389 0.15 27.20 -26.71
C LEU A 389 -0.92 26.25 -27.28
N LYS A 390 -1.37 25.32 -26.45
CA LYS A 390 -2.32 24.28 -26.81
C LYS A 390 -3.46 24.24 -25.79
N PHE A 391 -4.68 24.18 -26.31
CA PHE A 391 -5.88 23.92 -25.53
C PHE A 391 -6.48 22.59 -25.95
N ARG A 392 -7.04 21.86 -24.99
CA ARG A 392 -7.77 20.62 -25.23
C ARG A 392 -8.98 20.50 -24.31
N VAL A 393 -10.01 19.83 -24.81
CA VAL A 393 -11.16 19.39 -24.02
C VAL A 393 -11.45 17.96 -24.39
N SER A 394 -11.77 17.13 -23.43
CA SER A 394 -12.20 15.76 -23.68
C SER A 394 -13.37 15.39 -22.77
N TYR A 395 -14.27 14.58 -23.31
CA TYR A 395 -15.38 14.03 -22.57
C TYR A 395 -15.51 12.53 -22.88
N GLY A 396 -15.69 11.73 -21.84
CA GLY A 396 -15.73 10.28 -22.04
C GLY A 396 -16.37 9.52 -20.90
N LEU A 397 -16.69 8.27 -21.19
CA LEU A 397 -17.21 7.27 -20.30
C LEU A 397 -16.18 6.14 -20.16
N THR A 398 -15.76 5.86 -18.93
CA THR A 398 -14.93 4.70 -18.58
C THR A 398 -15.65 3.81 -17.58
N GLY A 399 -15.27 2.54 -17.49
CA GLY A 399 -15.82 1.59 -16.54
C GLY A 399 -14.75 1.01 -15.61
N LYS A 400 -15.19 0.59 -14.43
CA LYS A 400 -14.36 -0.09 -13.44
C LYS A 400 -15.09 -1.30 -12.86
N THR A 401 -14.36 -2.36 -12.58
CA THR A 401 -14.79 -3.49 -11.75
C THR A 401 -14.24 -3.31 -10.34
N ASN A 402 -15.06 -3.43 -9.33
CA ASN A 402 -14.62 -3.26 -7.93
C ASN A 402 -15.38 -4.23 -7.01
N PHE A 403 -15.32 -5.52 -7.35
CA PHE A 403 -15.94 -6.56 -6.52
C PHE A 403 -15.16 -7.88 -6.63
N SER A 404 -15.41 -8.78 -5.68
CA SER A 404 -14.78 -10.10 -5.65
C SER A 404 -15.36 -11.01 -6.75
N LEU A 405 -14.56 -11.98 -7.18
CA LEU A 405 -14.98 -13.02 -8.12
C LEU A 405 -16.30 -13.67 -7.67
N TYR A 406 -17.13 -14.00 -8.64
CA TYR A 406 -18.43 -14.67 -8.44
C TYR A 406 -19.50 -13.87 -7.69
N SER A 407 -19.30 -12.59 -7.34
CA SER A 407 -20.32 -11.78 -6.67
C SER A 407 -21.64 -11.63 -7.46
N ALA A 408 -21.58 -11.87 -8.77
CA ALA A 408 -22.75 -11.85 -9.65
C ALA A 408 -23.47 -13.22 -9.75
N LYS A 409 -22.97 -14.27 -9.09
CA LYS A 409 -23.47 -15.64 -9.22
C LYS A 409 -23.85 -16.22 -7.86
N ASP A 410 -24.92 -17.01 -7.84
CA ASP A 410 -25.24 -17.84 -6.69
C ASP A 410 -24.14 -18.88 -6.49
N MET A 411 -23.64 -18.99 -5.26
CA MET A 411 -22.65 -19.99 -4.86
C MET A 411 -23.24 -20.97 -3.87
N TYR A 412 -23.00 -22.23 -4.10
CA TYR A 412 -23.48 -23.31 -3.27
C TYR A 412 -22.34 -23.97 -2.52
N GLN A 413 -22.59 -24.33 -1.26
CA GLN A 413 -21.65 -25.08 -0.44
C GLN A 413 -22.18 -26.48 -0.18
N LEU A 414 -21.32 -27.48 -0.44
CA LEU A 414 -21.60 -28.87 -0.05
C LEU A 414 -21.40 -29.01 1.46
N GLN A 415 -22.38 -29.60 2.12
CA GLN A 415 -22.30 -30.00 3.54
C GLN A 415 -21.70 -31.40 3.63
N THR A 416 -20.41 -31.51 3.85
CA THR A 416 -19.71 -32.77 3.90
C THR A 416 -19.96 -33.56 5.22
N ASP A 417 -20.39 -32.82 6.26
CA ASP A 417 -20.69 -33.39 7.59
C ASP A 417 -22.19 -33.69 7.78
N SER A 418 -23.01 -33.36 6.77
CA SER A 418 -24.44 -33.60 6.78
C SER A 418 -24.87 -34.19 5.43
N TRP A 419 -25.43 -35.35 5.43
CA TRP A 419 -25.80 -36.08 4.23
C TRP A 419 -27.16 -36.77 4.38
N TYR A 420 -27.86 -36.86 3.27
CA TYR A 420 -29.12 -37.58 3.14
C TYR A 420 -28.85 -38.97 2.56
N PRO A 421 -29.78 -39.93 2.67
CA PRO A 421 -29.64 -41.26 2.02
C PRO A 421 -29.37 -41.16 0.51
N THR A 422 -29.75 -40.05 -0.14
CA THR A 422 -29.59 -39.79 -1.57
C THR A 422 -28.34 -39.00 -1.93
N GLY A 423 -27.55 -38.53 -0.94
CA GLY A 423 -26.33 -37.79 -1.17
C GLY A 423 -26.06 -36.68 -0.15
N TYR A 424 -25.05 -35.86 -0.43
CA TYR A 424 -24.67 -34.74 0.44
C TYR A 424 -25.69 -33.59 0.37
N GLY A 425 -25.91 -32.93 1.50
CA GLY A 425 -26.68 -31.70 1.56
C GLY A 425 -25.93 -30.56 0.89
N VAL A 426 -26.68 -29.69 0.20
CA VAL A 426 -26.17 -28.48 -0.44
C VAL A 426 -26.99 -27.29 0.03
N PHE A 427 -26.34 -26.21 0.42
CA PHE A 427 -27.06 -24.95 0.73
C PHE A 427 -26.48 -23.79 -0.07
N LEU A 428 -27.31 -22.79 -0.32
CA LEU A 428 -26.88 -21.55 -0.96
C LEU A 428 -25.96 -20.79 0.01
N TYR A 429 -24.68 -20.66 -0.34
CA TYR A 429 -23.65 -20.01 0.48
C TYR A 429 -23.60 -18.49 0.25
N GLN A 430 -23.76 -18.09 -1.01
CA GLN A 430 -23.77 -16.68 -1.41
C GLN A 430 -24.88 -16.45 -2.43
N MET A 431 -25.66 -15.42 -2.20
CA MET A 431 -26.64 -14.92 -3.16
C MET A 431 -25.94 -13.98 -4.15
N GLY A 432 -26.01 -14.31 -5.43
CA GLY A 432 -25.44 -13.51 -6.51
C GLY A 432 -26.43 -12.45 -7.04
N ASN A 433 -25.89 -11.47 -7.72
CA ASN A 433 -26.70 -10.48 -8.47
C ASN A 433 -26.45 -10.60 -9.97
N PRO A 434 -27.34 -11.26 -10.74
CA PRO A 434 -27.16 -11.41 -12.19
C PRO A 434 -27.22 -10.06 -12.94
N ASN A 435 -27.76 -9.02 -12.33
CA ASN A 435 -27.85 -7.66 -12.89
C ASN A 435 -26.63 -6.79 -12.56
N LEU A 436 -25.65 -7.32 -11.83
CA LEU A 436 -24.44 -6.58 -11.47
C LEU A 436 -23.69 -6.13 -12.72
N LYS A 437 -23.50 -4.83 -12.86
CA LYS A 437 -22.92 -4.15 -14.01
C LYS A 437 -21.68 -3.34 -13.61
N TRP A 438 -20.95 -2.86 -14.62
CA TRP A 438 -19.79 -2.00 -14.45
C TRP A 438 -20.15 -0.69 -13.73
N GLU A 439 -19.29 -0.26 -12.81
CA GLU A 439 -19.30 1.13 -12.35
C GLU A 439 -18.94 2.02 -13.55
N ARG A 440 -19.68 3.10 -13.75
CA ARG A 440 -19.51 4.01 -14.88
C ARG A 440 -19.00 5.36 -14.41
N LYS A 441 -17.89 5.82 -14.99
CA LYS A 441 -17.31 7.12 -14.68
C LYS A 441 -17.30 8.00 -15.93
N TYR A 442 -18.05 9.09 -15.87
CA TYR A 442 -18.03 10.18 -16.84
C TYR A 442 -16.96 11.18 -16.42
N THR A 443 -16.07 11.54 -17.34
CA THR A 443 -15.00 12.51 -17.10
C THR A 443 -15.06 13.61 -18.15
N LEU A 444 -15.15 14.86 -17.72
CA LEU A 444 -14.92 16.04 -18.53
C LEU A 444 -13.59 16.67 -18.11
N ASP A 445 -12.65 16.75 -19.02
CA ASP A 445 -11.29 17.27 -18.79
C ASP A 445 -10.99 18.46 -19.70
N TYR A 446 -10.45 19.52 -19.14
CA TYR A 446 -9.94 20.69 -19.82
C TYR A 446 -8.44 20.77 -19.59
N GLY A 447 -7.67 20.94 -20.64
CA GLY A 447 -6.22 21.03 -20.54
C GLY A 447 -5.65 22.21 -21.30
N VAL A 448 -4.60 22.81 -20.74
CA VAL A 448 -3.79 23.83 -21.40
C VAL A 448 -2.31 23.47 -21.26
N GLU A 449 -1.56 23.60 -22.34
CA GLU A 449 -0.11 23.42 -22.38
C GLU A 449 0.53 24.70 -22.91
N ILE A 450 1.46 25.26 -22.15
CA ILE A 450 2.12 26.53 -22.43
C ILE A 450 3.63 26.31 -22.39
N GLY A 451 4.31 26.56 -23.48
CA GLY A 451 5.77 26.68 -23.58
C GLY A 451 6.17 28.14 -23.75
N LEU A 452 7.10 28.62 -22.97
CA LEU A 452 7.58 29.99 -23.02
C LEU A 452 9.08 30.04 -23.30
N TRP A 453 9.52 31.06 -24.05
CA TRP A 453 10.92 31.36 -24.33
C TRP A 453 11.69 30.14 -24.88
N HIS A 454 11.17 29.51 -25.96
CA HIS A 454 11.74 28.31 -26.58
C HIS A 454 11.79 27.13 -25.59
N ASP A 455 10.67 26.91 -24.91
CA ASP A 455 10.46 25.85 -23.90
C ASP A 455 11.43 25.93 -22.71
N LYS A 456 11.93 27.12 -22.39
CA LYS A 456 12.64 27.33 -21.12
C LYS A 456 11.70 27.14 -19.92
N ILE A 457 10.45 27.55 -20.05
CA ILE A 457 9.38 27.28 -19.10
C ILE A 457 8.28 26.51 -19.83
N TYR A 458 7.92 25.34 -19.31
CA TYR A 458 6.80 24.54 -19.77
C TYR A 458 5.81 24.38 -18.62
N LEU A 459 4.56 24.77 -18.86
CA LEU A 459 3.44 24.64 -17.94
C LEU A 459 2.35 23.79 -18.61
N LYS A 460 1.92 22.73 -17.90
CA LYS A 460 0.72 21.97 -18.23
C LYS A 460 -0.27 22.09 -17.09
N ALA A 461 -1.49 22.49 -17.40
CA ALA A 461 -2.58 22.59 -16.45
C ALA A 461 -3.78 21.82 -16.95
N SER A 462 -4.47 21.10 -16.06
CA SER A 462 -5.73 20.48 -16.33
C SER A 462 -6.74 20.70 -15.21
N ALA A 463 -8.01 20.73 -15.58
CA ALA A 463 -9.14 20.77 -14.66
C ALA A 463 -10.16 19.74 -15.09
N TYR A 464 -10.72 19.00 -14.13
CA TYR A 464 -11.64 17.93 -14.43
C TYR A 464 -12.90 17.95 -13.56
N ASP A 465 -14.00 17.43 -14.14
CA ASP A 465 -15.24 17.06 -13.47
C ASP A 465 -15.51 15.58 -13.77
N GLU A 466 -15.42 14.74 -12.75
CA GLU A 466 -15.68 13.31 -12.85
C GLU A 466 -16.92 12.93 -12.06
N ARG A 467 -17.81 12.13 -12.65
CA ARG A 467 -19.01 11.60 -12.01
C ARG A 467 -19.03 10.09 -12.13
N THR A 468 -18.88 9.42 -11.00
CA THR A 468 -19.03 7.97 -10.92
C THR A 468 -20.45 7.65 -10.51
N ILE A 469 -21.10 6.82 -11.31
CA ILE A 469 -22.45 6.31 -11.08
C ILE A 469 -22.44 4.79 -11.05
N ASP A 470 -23.50 4.20 -10.53
CA ASP A 470 -23.60 2.73 -10.40
C ASP A 470 -22.46 2.15 -9.52
N LEU A 471 -22.09 2.84 -8.44
CA LEU A 471 -21.12 2.33 -7.47
C LEU A 471 -21.55 0.96 -6.95
N ILE A 472 -20.61 0.00 -6.91
CA ILE A 472 -20.89 -1.35 -6.42
C ILE A 472 -20.70 -1.36 -4.89
N THR A 473 -21.80 -1.58 -4.18
CA THR A 473 -21.86 -1.60 -2.72
C THR A 473 -22.59 -2.84 -2.21
N ASP A 474 -22.40 -3.19 -0.93
CA ASP A 474 -23.19 -4.23 -0.28
C ASP A 474 -24.58 -3.69 0.05
N TYR A 475 -25.60 -4.31 -0.53
CA TYR A 475 -26.99 -4.05 -0.20
C TYR A 475 -27.47 -5.00 0.90
N THR A 476 -27.88 -4.44 2.02
CA THR A 476 -28.39 -5.24 3.15
C THR A 476 -29.78 -5.77 2.83
N ILE A 477 -29.98 -7.05 3.05
CA ILE A 477 -31.27 -7.72 2.85
C ILE A 477 -31.79 -8.28 4.18
N PRO A 478 -33.11 -8.48 4.33
CA PRO A 478 -33.70 -9.02 5.54
C PRO A 478 -33.06 -10.38 5.90
N SER A 479 -32.73 -10.58 7.17
CA SER A 479 -32.13 -11.84 7.67
C SER A 479 -33.01 -13.08 7.43
N SER A 480 -34.32 -12.88 7.21
CA SER A 480 -35.27 -13.94 6.79
C SER A 480 -34.89 -14.61 5.46
N THR A 481 -34.06 -13.94 4.62
CA THR A 481 -33.53 -14.54 3.37
C THR A 481 -32.37 -15.52 3.61
N GLY A 482 -31.84 -15.58 4.84
CA GLY A 482 -30.64 -16.34 5.18
C GLY A 482 -29.33 -15.63 4.88
N PHE A 483 -29.36 -14.40 4.35
CA PHE A 483 -28.19 -13.60 3.99
C PHE A 483 -28.25 -12.23 4.65
N THR A 484 -27.07 -11.63 4.85
CA THR A 484 -26.96 -10.28 5.41
C THR A 484 -26.92 -9.20 4.32
N SER A 485 -26.32 -9.51 3.18
CA SER A 485 -26.17 -8.58 2.06
C SER A 485 -25.87 -9.29 0.74
N TYR A 486 -26.06 -8.58 -0.38
CA TYR A 486 -25.54 -8.93 -1.69
C TYR A 486 -25.02 -7.69 -2.41
N LYS A 487 -24.26 -7.85 -3.50
CA LYS A 487 -23.70 -6.72 -4.25
C LYS A 487 -24.75 -6.08 -5.17
N GLU A 488 -24.85 -4.74 -5.12
CA GLU A 488 -25.77 -3.95 -5.95
C GLU A 488 -25.06 -2.69 -6.47
N ASN A 489 -25.48 -2.22 -7.67
CA ASN A 489 -24.98 -0.98 -8.24
C ASN A 489 -25.82 0.21 -7.75
N MET A 490 -25.27 1.01 -6.85
CA MET A 490 -26.02 2.09 -6.19
C MET A 490 -25.10 3.25 -5.81
N GLY A 491 -25.68 4.47 -5.82
CA GLY A 491 -24.97 5.67 -5.39
C GLY A 491 -24.22 6.41 -6.51
N LYS A 492 -23.96 7.69 -6.24
CA LYS A 492 -23.25 8.59 -7.15
C LYS A 492 -22.25 9.46 -6.41
N VAL A 493 -21.04 9.57 -6.97
CA VAL A 493 -19.97 10.38 -6.41
C VAL A 493 -19.39 11.29 -7.48
N LYS A 494 -19.05 12.50 -7.10
CA LYS A 494 -18.40 13.51 -7.93
C LYS A 494 -16.99 13.80 -7.43
N ASN A 495 -16.03 13.88 -8.34
CA ASN A 495 -14.69 14.41 -8.10
C ASN A 495 -14.49 15.63 -9.01
N THR A 496 -14.03 16.72 -8.43
CA THR A 496 -13.58 17.90 -9.20
C THR A 496 -12.16 18.26 -8.76
N GLY A 497 -11.30 18.52 -9.73
CA GLY A 497 -9.92 18.79 -9.40
C GLY A 497 -9.20 19.63 -10.43
N VAL A 498 -8.00 20.05 -10.01
CA VAL A 498 -7.03 20.74 -10.84
C VAL A 498 -5.67 20.10 -10.65
N GLU A 499 -4.91 20.03 -11.76
CA GLU A 499 -3.56 19.49 -11.79
C GLU A 499 -2.66 20.46 -12.54
N LEU A 500 -1.46 20.70 -12.02
CA LEU A 500 -0.44 21.57 -12.61
C LEU A 500 0.88 20.81 -12.67
N GLU A 501 1.59 20.94 -13.79
CA GLU A 501 2.95 20.47 -13.98
C GLU A 501 3.79 21.63 -14.52
N LEU A 502 4.89 21.91 -13.86
CA LEU A 502 5.83 22.97 -14.24
C LEU A 502 7.21 22.36 -14.46
N ARG A 503 7.84 22.72 -15.58
CA ARG A 503 9.27 22.50 -15.84
C ARG A 503 9.89 23.83 -16.23
N ALA A 504 10.98 24.20 -15.57
CA ALA A 504 11.68 25.45 -15.84
C ALA A 504 13.18 25.19 -16.01
N ARG A 505 13.70 25.38 -17.22
CA ARG A 505 15.11 25.34 -17.54
C ARG A 505 15.71 26.73 -17.29
N LEU A 506 16.19 26.94 -16.06
CA LEU A 506 16.67 28.24 -15.62
C LEU A 506 18.01 28.63 -16.25
N TYR A 507 18.87 27.62 -16.46
CA TYR A 507 20.17 27.81 -17.09
C TYR A 507 20.54 26.60 -17.93
N SER A 508 21.06 26.81 -19.12
CA SER A 508 21.55 25.74 -20.00
C SER A 508 22.61 26.29 -20.94
N ASP A 509 23.82 25.78 -20.84
CA ASP A 509 24.91 26.01 -21.76
C ASP A 509 25.63 24.70 -22.07
N ARG A 510 26.80 24.76 -22.72
CA ARG A 510 27.60 23.58 -23.09
C ARG A 510 28.01 22.72 -21.88
N ASN A 511 28.18 23.30 -20.70
CA ASN A 511 28.71 22.65 -19.52
C ASN A 511 27.69 22.48 -18.41
N TRP A 512 26.72 23.37 -18.31
CA TRP A 512 25.75 23.46 -17.24
C TRP A 512 24.33 23.24 -17.71
N LEU A 513 23.58 22.49 -16.94
CA LEU A 513 22.12 22.43 -17.03
C LEU A 513 21.54 22.61 -15.63
N PHE A 514 20.67 23.59 -15.42
CA PHE A 514 19.90 23.73 -14.20
C PHE A 514 18.42 23.81 -14.55
N GLN A 515 17.69 22.80 -14.12
CA GLN A 515 16.26 22.66 -14.39
C GLN A 515 15.51 22.39 -13.09
N LEU A 516 14.41 23.13 -12.89
CA LEU A 516 13.42 22.86 -11.85
C LEU A 516 12.22 22.14 -12.44
N TYR A 517 11.59 21.33 -11.62
CA TYR A 517 10.28 20.74 -11.93
C TYR A 517 9.40 20.77 -10.69
N GLY A 518 8.08 20.83 -10.93
CA GLY A 518 7.09 20.78 -9.87
C GLY A 518 5.75 20.31 -10.38
N SER A 519 5.00 19.66 -9.52
CA SER A 519 3.62 19.26 -9.76
C SER A 519 2.75 19.68 -8.59
N PHE A 520 1.50 19.96 -8.87
CA PHE A 520 0.47 20.26 -7.88
C PHE A 520 -0.82 19.59 -8.30
N ALA A 521 -1.51 18.95 -7.38
CA ALA A 521 -2.83 18.38 -7.60
C ALA A 521 -3.76 18.67 -6.40
N ARG A 522 -5.00 18.96 -6.72
CA ARG A 522 -6.09 19.11 -5.76
C ARG A 522 -7.30 18.38 -6.29
N ASN A 523 -7.90 17.53 -5.45
CA ASN A 523 -9.18 16.86 -5.73
C ASN A 523 -10.18 17.18 -4.62
N LYS A 524 -11.43 17.39 -4.98
CA LYS A 524 -12.58 17.49 -4.07
C LYS A 524 -13.56 16.37 -4.41
N ASN A 525 -13.73 15.45 -3.47
CA ASN A 525 -14.75 14.41 -3.56
C ASN A 525 -16.06 14.87 -2.94
N THR A 526 -17.20 14.48 -3.53
CA THR A 526 -18.54 14.81 -3.00
C THR A 526 -19.51 13.68 -3.34
N ILE A 527 -20.18 13.16 -2.35
CA ILE A 527 -21.28 12.20 -2.51
C ILE A 527 -22.50 12.96 -3.02
N ILE A 528 -22.99 12.63 -4.22
CA ILE A 528 -24.17 13.29 -4.82
C ILE A 528 -25.44 12.61 -4.36
N GLU A 529 -25.43 11.28 -4.31
CA GLU A 529 -26.60 10.46 -4.00
C GLU A 529 -26.18 9.22 -3.23
N ILE A 530 -26.85 8.97 -2.11
CA ILE A 530 -26.66 7.77 -1.31
C ILE A 530 -27.74 6.73 -1.61
N SER A 531 -27.32 5.48 -1.69
CA SER A 531 -28.22 4.34 -1.85
C SER A 531 -28.90 3.95 -0.54
N GLN A 532 -29.92 3.09 -0.62
CA GLN A 532 -30.52 2.48 0.57
C GLN A 532 -29.47 1.67 1.35
N ALA A 533 -28.59 0.93 0.65
CA ALA A 533 -27.50 0.19 1.28
C ALA A 533 -26.56 1.08 2.10
N MET A 534 -26.26 2.28 1.61
CA MET A 534 -25.44 3.25 2.36
C MET A 534 -26.17 3.77 3.59
N ARG A 535 -27.50 3.99 3.51
CA ARG A 535 -28.32 4.34 4.66
C ARG A 535 -28.37 3.22 5.71
N ASP A 536 -28.51 1.97 5.25
CA ASP A 536 -28.52 0.81 6.13
C ASP A 536 -27.15 0.55 6.77
N TYR A 537 -26.07 0.82 6.04
CA TYR A 537 -24.72 0.84 6.60
C TYR A 537 -24.58 1.88 7.72
N ASN A 538 -25.07 3.10 7.51
CA ASN A 538 -25.05 4.13 8.56
C ASN A 538 -25.79 3.68 9.82
N LYS A 539 -26.94 3.03 9.68
CA LYS A 539 -27.69 2.46 10.81
C LYS A 539 -26.90 1.39 11.55
N ARG A 540 -26.27 0.45 10.81
CA ARG A 540 -25.42 -0.58 11.43
C ARG A 540 -24.25 0.03 12.21
N VAL A 541 -23.64 1.10 11.69
CA VAL A 541 -22.60 1.85 12.43
C VAL A 541 -23.19 2.44 13.72
N GLU A 542 -24.38 3.00 13.69
CA GLU A 542 -25.06 3.51 14.88
C GLU A 542 -25.38 2.39 15.89
N GLU A 543 -25.92 1.28 15.44
CA GLU A 543 -26.22 0.08 16.26
C GLU A 543 -24.94 -0.50 16.89
N LEU A 544 -23.79 -0.45 16.22
CA LEU A 544 -22.51 -0.93 16.76
C LEU A 544 -22.12 -0.22 18.05
N PHE A 545 -22.56 1.01 18.22
CA PHE A 545 -22.25 1.87 19.38
C PHE A 545 -23.39 2.03 20.39
N SER A 546 -24.57 1.46 20.12
CA SER A 546 -25.76 1.62 21.00
C SER A 546 -25.57 1.11 22.42
N GLY A 547 -24.59 0.23 22.65
CA GLY A 547 -24.25 -0.32 23.98
C GLY A 547 -23.13 0.44 24.71
N TYR A 548 -22.71 1.62 24.25
CA TYR A 548 -21.66 2.37 24.94
C TYR A 548 -22.12 2.83 26.34
N ASN A 549 -21.31 2.49 27.35
CA ASN A 549 -21.48 2.95 28.71
C ASN A 549 -20.23 3.74 29.13
N PRO A 550 -20.34 5.02 29.50
CA PRO A 550 -19.21 5.87 29.83
C PRO A 550 -18.47 5.44 31.12
N GLU A 551 -18.98 4.48 31.88
CA GLU A 551 -18.37 3.99 33.11
C GLU A 551 -17.69 2.62 32.96
N SER A 552 -17.99 1.85 31.90
CA SER A 552 -17.55 0.44 31.80
C SER A 552 -17.12 -0.02 30.42
N SER A 553 -17.34 0.77 29.35
CA SER A 553 -17.00 0.35 27.99
C SER A 553 -15.50 0.42 27.73
N SER A 554 -14.85 -0.75 27.59
CA SER A 554 -13.41 -0.90 27.34
C SER A 554 -13.08 -1.36 25.92
N ASP A 555 -14.08 -1.61 25.05
CA ASP A 555 -13.87 -2.08 23.69
C ASP A 555 -13.24 -0.98 22.81
N SER A 556 -12.11 -1.30 22.19
CA SER A 556 -11.36 -0.38 21.31
C SER A 556 -12.14 0.10 20.08
N LYS A 557 -13.27 -0.56 19.73
CA LYS A 557 -14.14 -0.11 18.64
C LYS A 557 -14.66 1.31 18.85
N TYR A 558 -14.91 1.72 20.09
CA TYR A 558 -15.44 3.04 20.41
C TYR A 558 -14.46 4.17 20.09
N ALA A 559 -13.17 3.90 20.15
CA ALA A 559 -12.13 4.86 19.80
C ALA A 559 -11.90 5.04 18.29
N LYS A 560 -12.50 4.19 17.45
CA LYS A 560 -12.31 4.21 16.00
C LYS A 560 -13.33 5.10 15.31
N THR A 561 -12.89 5.79 14.27
CA THR A 561 -13.79 6.50 13.35
C THR A 561 -14.31 5.53 12.30
N TYR A 562 -15.59 5.67 11.94
CA TYR A 562 -16.21 4.93 10.86
C TYR A 562 -16.75 5.92 9.83
N LEU A 563 -16.59 5.59 8.57
CA LEU A 563 -17.19 6.39 7.49
C LEU A 563 -18.71 6.31 7.60
N LYS A 564 -19.39 7.43 7.44
CA LYS A 564 -20.83 7.51 7.23
C LYS A 564 -21.11 8.16 5.88
N TYR A 565 -22.19 7.77 5.25
CA TYR A 565 -22.53 8.27 3.91
C TYR A 565 -23.67 9.30 4.02
N TYR A 566 -23.36 10.54 3.67
CA TYR A 566 -24.35 11.63 3.58
C TYR A 566 -24.13 12.40 2.28
N GLU A 567 -25.24 12.82 1.67
CA GLU A 567 -25.20 13.67 0.48
C GLU A 567 -24.52 15.00 0.81
N GLY A 568 -23.62 15.46 -0.06
CA GLY A 568 -22.77 16.63 0.17
C GLY A 568 -21.48 16.36 0.96
N ALA A 569 -21.36 15.22 1.65
CA ALA A 569 -20.13 14.80 2.33
C ALA A 569 -19.10 14.22 1.35
N SER A 570 -17.89 13.95 1.83
CA SER A 570 -16.83 13.26 1.11
C SER A 570 -16.72 11.80 1.54
N LEU A 571 -16.27 10.92 0.65
CA LEU A 571 -15.86 9.55 1.00
C LEU A 571 -14.62 9.50 1.92
N THR A 572 -13.95 10.62 2.09
CA THR A 572 -12.78 10.78 2.95
C THR A 572 -13.07 11.55 4.23
N SER A 573 -14.35 11.85 4.51
CA SER A 573 -14.78 12.56 5.73
C SER A 573 -14.53 11.72 6.97
N ILE A 574 -14.03 12.35 8.02
CA ILE A 574 -13.84 11.77 9.36
C ILE A 574 -15.05 12.12 10.21
N TYR A 575 -15.66 11.11 10.83
CA TYR A 575 -16.83 11.28 11.69
C TYR A 575 -16.46 11.03 13.15
N GLY A 576 -17.03 11.83 14.04
CA GLY A 576 -16.85 11.71 15.48
C GLY A 576 -17.63 12.79 16.22
N MET A 577 -17.58 12.76 17.54
CA MET A 577 -18.21 13.77 18.38
C MET A 577 -17.31 15.00 18.49
N LYS A 578 -17.90 16.20 18.48
CA LYS A 578 -17.15 17.45 18.65
C LYS A 578 -16.68 17.56 20.11
N SER A 579 -15.38 17.78 20.32
CA SER A 579 -14.78 17.95 21.63
C SER A 579 -14.51 19.43 21.91
N LEU A 580 -14.72 19.87 23.15
CA LEU A 580 -14.31 21.16 23.68
C LEU A 580 -13.00 21.06 24.49
N GLY A 581 -12.44 19.84 24.63
CA GLY A 581 -11.21 19.58 25.38
C GLY A 581 -11.45 18.85 26.68
N ILE A 582 -10.43 18.82 27.52
CA ILE A 582 -10.44 18.18 28.86
C ILE A 582 -10.79 19.19 29.92
N SER A 583 -11.71 18.82 30.81
CA SER A 583 -12.09 19.62 31.99
C SER A 583 -10.91 19.71 32.97
N PRO A 584 -10.44 20.91 33.32
CA PRO A 584 -9.40 21.07 34.33
C PRO A 584 -9.78 20.60 35.74
N THR A 585 -11.08 20.48 36.03
CA THR A 585 -11.57 20.12 37.37
C THR A 585 -11.55 18.62 37.63
N ASN A 586 -11.81 17.78 36.62
CA ASN A 586 -11.99 16.35 36.83
C ASN A 586 -11.34 15.46 35.77
N GLY A 587 -10.60 16.04 34.80
CA GLY A 587 -9.89 15.30 33.76
C GLY A 587 -10.76 14.58 32.74
N LYS A 588 -12.09 14.81 32.70
CA LYS A 588 -13.01 14.24 31.74
C LYS A 588 -13.08 15.08 30.45
N GLU A 589 -13.32 14.44 29.31
CA GLU A 589 -13.56 15.13 28.05
C GLU A 589 -14.95 15.77 28.02
N ILE A 590 -15.01 17.00 27.52
CA ILE A 590 -16.24 17.77 27.36
C ILE A 590 -16.59 17.81 25.88
N TYR A 591 -17.82 17.48 25.54
CA TYR A 591 -18.33 17.38 24.18
C TYR A 591 -19.40 18.43 23.88
N LEU A 592 -19.56 18.74 22.59
CA LEU A 592 -20.62 19.56 22.05
C LEU A 592 -21.59 18.70 21.26
N ARG A 593 -22.85 18.66 21.66
CA ARG A 593 -23.94 18.00 20.92
C ARG A 593 -24.31 18.77 19.67
N ARG A 594 -25.04 18.13 18.76
CA ARG A 594 -25.51 18.75 17.50
C ARG A 594 -26.44 19.95 17.75
N ASN A 595 -27.21 19.93 18.85
CA ASN A 595 -28.09 21.02 19.25
C ASN A 595 -27.38 22.20 19.93
N GLY A 596 -26.07 22.08 20.18
CA GLY A 596 -25.24 23.11 20.84
C GLY A 596 -25.10 22.92 22.35
N ASP A 597 -25.71 21.92 22.96
CA ASP A 597 -25.58 21.63 24.39
C ASP A 597 -24.20 21.04 24.70
N VAL A 598 -23.67 21.36 25.88
CA VAL A 598 -22.43 20.84 26.41
C VAL A 598 -22.70 19.61 27.26
N THR A 599 -21.90 18.56 27.13
CA THR A 599 -22.02 17.30 27.87
C THR A 599 -20.64 16.66 28.08
N ASP A 600 -20.52 15.85 29.15
CA ASP A 600 -19.37 14.96 29.39
C ASP A 600 -19.66 13.50 28.91
N VAL A 601 -20.83 13.25 28.32
CA VAL A 601 -21.23 11.93 27.85
C VAL A 601 -21.05 11.85 26.35
N TRP A 602 -20.18 10.95 25.92
CA TRP A 602 -19.98 10.64 24.49
C TRP A 602 -21.14 9.81 23.94
N SER A 603 -21.55 10.09 22.68
CA SER A 603 -22.54 9.33 21.95
C SER A 603 -22.25 9.33 20.46
N ALA A 604 -22.35 8.16 19.81
CA ALA A 604 -22.22 8.05 18.36
C ALA A 604 -23.37 8.71 17.60
N ASP A 605 -24.54 8.88 18.23
CA ASP A 605 -25.70 9.57 17.63
C ASP A 605 -25.41 11.07 17.41
N GLU A 606 -24.47 11.63 18.17
CA GLU A 606 -24.04 13.03 18.08
C GLU A 606 -22.88 13.24 17.09
N TRP A 607 -22.47 12.19 16.37
CA TRP A 607 -21.36 12.31 15.41
C TRP A 607 -21.67 13.30 14.30
N THR A 608 -20.68 14.10 13.97
CA THR A 608 -20.65 15.06 12.87
C THR A 608 -19.36 14.88 12.07
N ILE A 609 -19.22 15.58 10.94
CA ILE A 609 -17.94 15.64 10.22
C ILE A 609 -17.00 16.50 11.06
N ILE A 610 -15.90 15.87 11.52
CA ILE A 610 -14.86 16.49 12.34
C ILE A 610 -13.57 16.73 11.56
N GLY A 611 -13.47 16.25 10.33
CA GLY A 611 -12.32 16.44 9.45
C GLY A 611 -12.52 15.77 8.09
N ASP A 612 -11.55 15.96 7.19
CA ASP A 612 -11.49 15.30 5.89
C ASP A 612 -10.02 14.92 5.60
N THR A 613 -9.77 13.66 5.28
CA THR A 613 -8.41 13.18 5.02
C THR A 613 -7.87 13.63 3.66
N ALA A 614 -8.74 14.07 2.74
CA ALA A 614 -8.31 14.56 1.43
C ALA A 614 -7.45 15.83 1.58
N PRO A 615 -6.21 15.85 1.04
CA PRO A 615 -5.38 17.04 1.09
C PRO A 615 -5.96 18.16 0.23
N LYS A 616 -5.81 19.40 0.68
CA LYS A 616 -6.13 20.58 -0.12
C LYS A 616 -5.13 20.81 -1.26
N GLY A 617 -3.96 20.22 -1.15
CA GLY A 617 -2.97 20.19 -2.19
C GLY A 617 -1.89 19.17 -1.90
N GLN A 618 -1.39 18.52 -2.97
CA GLN A 618 -0.29 17.58 -2.93
C GLN A 618 0.50 17.65 -4.23
N GLY A 619 1.75 17.19 -4.19
CA GLY A 619 2.57 17.16 -5.38
C GLY A 619 4.01 16.84 -5.08
N SER A 620 4.83 17.12 -6.08
CA SER A 620 6.29 16.98 -6.02
C SER A 620 6.97 18.22 -6.55
N PHE A 621 8.19 18.46 -6.09
CA PHE A 621 9.10 19.42 -6.70
C PHE A 621 10.53 18.92 -6.59
N GLY A 622 11.40 19.46 -7.42
CA GLY A 622 12.79 19.06 -7.39
C GLY A 622 13.61 19.80 -8.43
N TYR A 623 14.86 19.35 -8.55
CA TYR A 623 15.77 19.92 -9.52
C TYR A 623 16.69 18.88 -10.14
N THR A 624 17.14 19.21 -11.35
CA THR A 624 18.26 18.56 -12.02
C THR A 624 19.36 19.59 -12.22
N LEU A 625 20.55 19.30 -11.71
CA LEU A 625 21.75 20.08 -11.89
C LEU A 625 22.80 19.21 -12.57
N SER A 626 23.30 19.62 -13.72
CA SER A 626 24.39 18.92 -14.39
C SER A 626 25.54 19.89 -14.66
N TYR A 627 26.74 19.42 -14.39
CA TYR A 627 27.98 20.12 -14.74
C TYR A 627 28.92 19.15 -15.44
N LYS A 628 29.08 19.34 -16.74
CA LYS A 628 29.87 18.41 -17.60
C LYS A 628 29.40 16.97 -17.40
N GLN A 629 30.22 16.10 -16.80
CA GLN A 629 29.97 14.69 -16.58
C GLN A 629 29.21 14.38 -15.29
N LEU A 630 29.15 15.33 -14.36
CA LEU A 630 28.45 15.19 -13.09
C LEU A 630 26.99 15.63 -13.27
N SER A 631 26.06 14.80 -12.81
CA SER A 631 24.64 15.16 -12.71
C SER A 631 24.10 14.88 -11.32
N MET A 632 23.25 15.74 -10.83
CA MET A 632 22.58 15.67 -9.55
C MET A 632 21.07 15.86 -9.76
N PHE A 633 20.29 14.98 -9.16
CA PHE A 633 18.83 15.03 -9.20
C PHE A 633 18.30 14.93 -7.77
N ALA A 634 17.40 15.85 -7.39
CA ALA A 634 16.72 15.79 -6.10
C ALA A 634 15.22 15.87 -6.28
N SER A 635 14.48 15.10 -5.48
CA SER A 635 13.02 15.03 -5.50
C SER A 635 12.44 15.19 -4.10
N PHE A 636 11.43 16.04 -3.98
CA PHE A 636 10.67 16.28 -2.76
C PHE A 636 9.20 15.99 -3.02
N LEU A 637 8.52 15.39 -2.04
CA LEU A 637 7.09 15.19 -2.02
C LEU A 637 6.46 16.04 -0.93
N TYR A 638 5.29 16.59 -1.19
CA TYR A 638 4.57 17.39 -0.20
C TYR A 638 3.06 17.12 -0.25
N THR A 639 2.43 17.20 0.92
CA THR A 639 0.98 17.26 1.07
C THR A 639 0.61 18.32 2.09
N PHE A 640 -0.52 18.99 1.93
CA PHE A 640 -1.00 19.95 2.92
C PHE A 640 -2.52 20.08 2.96
N GLY A 641 -3.02 20.49 4.11
CA GLY A 641 -4.40 20.90 4.34
C GLY A 641 -5.40 19.77 4.50
N GLY A 642 -4.98 18.50 4.47
CA GLY A 642 -5.80 17.37 4.89
C GLY A 642 -5.85 17.25 6.42
N ASP A 643 -6.81 16.50 6.91
CA ASP A 643 -6.90 16.12 8.32
C ASP A 643 -6.49 14.65 8.49
N ALA A 644 -5.99 14.27 9.64
CA ALA A 644 -5.83 12.88 10.01
C ALA A 644 -6.33 12.66 11.43
N TYR A 645 -7.02 11.54 11.62
CA TYR A 645 -7.33 11.02 12.94
C TYR A 645 -6.06 10.33 13.46
N ASN A 646 -5.42 10.93 14.47
CA ASN A 646 -4.12 10.47 14.96
C ASN A 646 -4.29 9.24 15.85
N ASN A 647 -4.15 8.05 15.25
CA ASN A 647 -4.30 6.78 15.94
C ASN A 647 -3.27 6.58 17.06
N THR A 648 -2.08 7.19 16.99
CA THR A 648 -1.10 7.16 18.07
C THR A 648 -1.63 7.86 19.33
N LEU A 649 -2.22 9.05 19.16
CA LEU A 649 -2.86 9.76 20.27
C LEU A 649 -4.00 8.94 20.88
N VAL A 650 -4.77 8.26 20.04
CA VAL A 650 -5.91 7.46 20.46
C VAL A 650 -5.48 6.21 21.21
N SER A 651 -4.58 5.43 20.63
CA SER A 651 -4.25 4.07 21.10
C SER A 651 -3.08 4.03 22.05
N TYR A 652 -2.05 4.88 21.84
CA TYR A 652 -0.81 4.84 22.62
C TYR A 652 -0.68 5.98 23.64
N VAL A 653 -1.64 6.94 23.66
CA VAL A 653 -1.64 8.03 24.62
C VAL A 653 -2.94 8.04 25.44
N GLU A 654 -4.09 8.20 24.79
CA GLU A 654 -5.38 8.37 25.47
C GLU A 654 -5.91 7.07 26.07
N ASN A 655 -5.95 6.01 25.25
CA ASN A 655 -6.43 4.67 25.65
C ASN A 655 -5.27 3.67 25.78
N ALA A 656 -4.06 4.18 26.12
CA ALA A 656 -2.88 3.35 26.27
C ALA A 656 -3.08 2.29 27.36
N ASP A 657 -2.72 1.03 27.08
CA ASP A 657 -2.61 -0.02 28.09
C ASP A 657 -1.32 0.19 28.89
N ILE A 658 -1.38 1.11 29.87
CA ILE A 658 -0.24 1.46 30.71
C ILE A 658 0.27 0.24 31.50
N LYS A 659 -0.58 -0.75 31.73
CA LYS A 659 -0.23 -1.93 32.52
C LYS A 659 0.62 -2.91 31.73
N ASN A 660 0.22 -3.21 30.51
CA ASN A 660 0.79 -4.34 29.76
C ASN A 660 1.76 -3.91 28.65
N ASP A 661 1.66 -2.67 28.18
CA ASP A 661 2.40 -2.17 27.01
C ASP A 661 3.34 -1.03 27.37
N ASN A 662 4.41 -0.88 26.60
CA ASN A 662 5.14 0.38 26.56
C ASN A 662 4.27 1.47 25.92
N VAL A 663 4.46 2.72 26.30
CA VAL A 663 3.57 3.83 25.92
C VAL A 663 4.35 5.01 25.33
N ASP A 664 3.65 5.88 24.64
CA ASP A 664 4.21 7.15 24.16
C ASP A 664 4.49 8.10 25.34
N LYS A 665 5.57 8.89 25.27
CA LYS A 665 5.96 9.87 26.32
C LYS A 665 4.87 10.89 26.64
N ARG A 666 3.95 11.15 25.69
CA ARG A 666 2.81 12.04 25.91
C ARG A 666 1.83 11.52 26.97
N VAL A 667 1.84 10.22 27.27
CA VAL A 667 1.08 9.68 28.41
C VAL A 667 1.54 10.32 29.71
N LEU A 668 2.85 10.47 29.90
CA LEU A 668 3.43 11.08 31.08
C LEU A 668 3.28 12.61 31.08
N LEU A 669 3.37 13.25 29.92
CA LEU A 669 3.50 14.71 29.80
C LEU A 669 2.16 15.41 29.58
N ASP A 670 1.23 14.79 28.83
CA ASP A 670 0.03 15.46 28.31
C ASP A 670 -1.28 14.98 28.95
N ARG A 671 -1.24 13.92 29.79
CA ARG A 671 -2.44 13.44 30.51
C ARG A 671 -2.68 14.24 31.78
N TRP A 672 -3.96 14.46 32.08
CA TRP A 672 -4.39 15.12 33.31
C TRP A 672 -4.02 14.27 34.53
N GLN A 673 -3.51 14.90 35.61
CA GLN A 673 -3.02 14.22 36.80
C GLN A 673 -3.70 14.73 38.08
N LYS A 674 -4.07 16.01 38.12
CA LYS A 674 -4.67 16.63 39.29
C LYS A 674 -5.57 17.83 38.95
N PRO A 675 -6.55 18.20 39.81
CA PRO A 675 -7.38 19.38 39.60
C PRO A 675 -6.56 20.65 39.37
N GLY A 676 -6.94 21.39 38.33
CA GLY A 676 -6.25 22.58 37.83
C GLY A 676 -5.30 22.35 36.68
N ASP A 677 -4.98 21.10 36.32
CA ASP A 677 -4.17 20.82 35.14
C ASP A 677 -4.92 21.16 33.85
N ILE A 678 -4.24 21.90 32.97
CA ILE A 678 -4.72 22.19 31.59
C ILE A 678 -3.99 21.27 30.62
N THR A 679 -4.67 20.24 30.18
CA THR A 679 -4.09 19.15 29.36
C THR A 679 -4.94 18.85 28.15
N THR A 680 -4.36 18.10 27.19
CA THR A 680 -5.06 17.67 25.99
C THR A 680 -5.61 16.25 26.08
N MET A 681 -5.23 15.48 27.11
CA MET A 681 -5.58 14.07 27.30
C MET A 681 -6.26 13.85 28.65
N LYS A 682 -7.11 12.82 28.75
CA LYS A 682 -7.89 12.49 29.94
C LYS A 682 -7.03 12.16 31.16
N ASP A 683 -7.67 12.00 32.32
CA ASP A 683 -7.02 11.56 33.55
C ASP A 683 -6.19 10.28 33.33
N ILE A 684 -4.91 10.32 33.79
CA ILE A 684 -3.98 9.18 33.64
C ILE A 684 -4.45 7.95 34.44
N ARG A 685 -5.26 8.15 35.49
CA ARG A 685 -5.86 7.07 36.28
C ARG A 685 -7.07 6.43 35.64
N ASP A 686 -7.70 7.09 34.65
CA ASP A 686 -8.79 6.50 33.87
C ASP A 686 -8.24 5.53 32.83
N ARG A 687 -8.17 4.25 33.18
CA ARG A 687 -7.62 3.15 32.39
C ARG A 687 -8.68 2.18 31.91
N ASN A 688 -9.87 2.22 32.50
CA ASN A 688 -10.88 1.18 32.33
C ASN A 688 -11.92 1.53 31.27
N VAL A 689 -11.99 2.79 30.87
CA VAL A 689 -12.96 3.26 29.89
C VAL A 689 -12.26 3.74 28.62
N THR A 690 -12.69 3.21 27.48
CA THR A 690 -12.22 3.67 26.19
C THR A 690 -12.86 5.01 25.82
N THR A 691 -12.04 6.02 25.61
CA THR A 691 -12.50 7.32 25.09
C THR A 691 -13.00 7.14 23.66
N GLY A 692 -14.20 7.64 23.39
CA GLY A 692 -14.83 7.54 22.09
C GLY A 692 -14.21 8.48 21.03
N ALA A 693 -14.50 8.21 19.77
CA ALA A 693 -13.98 9.00 18.66
C ALA A 693 -14.44 10.46 18.73
N SER A 694 -13.48 11.40 18.78
CA SER A 694 -13.76 12.84 18.90
C SER A 694 -12.81 13.71 18.09
N SER A 695 -13.20 14.98 17.91
CA SER A 695 -12.40 15.96 17.14
C SER A 695 -11.06 16.30 17.81
N ARG A 696 -10.85 15.96 19.07
CA ARG A 696 -9.61 16.16 19.81
C ARG A 696 -8.43 15.41 19.18
N PHE A 697 -8.69 14.27 18.55
CA PHE A 697 -7.69 13.45 17.89
C PHE A 697 -7.48 13.79 16.40
N VAL A 698 -8.25 14.74 15.86
CA VAL A 698 -8.10 15.20 14.48
C VAL A 698 -7.05 16.30 14.40
N GLN A 699 -6.03 16.08 13.61
CA GLN A 699 -4.92 17.01 13.43
C GLN A 699 -4.71 17.32 11.93
N LYS A 700 -4.20 18.53 11.63
CA LYS A 700 -3.80 18.90 10.27
C LYS A 700 -2.59 18.09 9.84
N ASN A 701 -2.72 17.34 8.74
CA ASN A 701 -1.66 16.51 8.19
C ASN A 701 -0.96 17.23 7.02
N ASN A 702 0.12 17.92 7.35
CA ASN A 702 1.02 18.50 6.35
C ASN A 702 2.32 17.73 6.39
N THR A 703 2.82 17.32 5.23
CA THR A 703 4.05 16.53 5.13
C THR A 703 5.00 17.12 4.10
N LEU A 704 6.29 17.00 4.37
CA LEU A 704 7.37 17.26 3.42
C LEU A 704 8.38 16.12 3.52
N GLN A 705 8.64 15.44 2.40
CA GLN A 705 9.57 14.33 2.32
C GLN A 705 10.65 14.63 1.29
N TRP A 706 11.90 14.52 1.67
CA TRP A 706 13.00 14.44 0.70
C TRP A 706 13.11 12.99 0.23
N SER A 707 12.43 12.72 -0.86
CA SER A 707 12.19 11.37 -1.37
C SER A 707 13.45 10.74 -1.94
N SER A 708 14.23 11.50 -2.74
CA SER A 708 15.47 10.97 -3.31
C SER A 708 16.48 12.05 -3.65
N LEU A 709 17.76 11.66 -3.55
CA LEU A 709 18.90 12.41 -4.09
C LEU A 709 19.79 11.43 -4.87
N THR A 710 20.01 11.71 -6.16
CA THR A 710 20.89 10.91 -7.00
C THR A 710 22.02 11.78 -7.53
N MET A 711 23.25 11.33 -7.36
CA MET A 711 24.45 11.92 -7.95
C MET A 711 25.04 10.90 -8.92
N SER A 712 25.32 11.31 -10.15
CA SER A 712 25.86 10.42 -11.18
C SER A 712 27.05 11.05 -11.87
N TYR A 713 28.08 10.26 -12.13
CA TYR A 713 29.24 10.66 -12.90
C TYR A 713 29.42 9.73 -14.10
N ASN A 714 29.42 10.31 -15.30
CA ASN A 714 29.68 9.58 -16.55
C ASN A 714 31.15 9.79 -16.95
N PHE A 715 31.92 8.71 -16.98
CA PHE A 715 33.33 8.80 -17.37
C PHE A 715 33.49 9.10 -18.86
N ARG A 716 34.48 9.90 -19.22
CA ARG A 716 34.76 10.20 -20.63
C ARG A 716 35.46 9.02 -21.32
N PRO A 717 35.26 8.82 -22.62
CA PRO A 717 35.92 7.74 -23.36
C PRO A 717 37.46 7.74 -23.22
N GLU A 718 38.06 8.95 -23.14
CA GLU A 718 39.53 9.07 -22.98
C GLU A 718 40.02 8.48 -21.64
N GLN A 719 39.24 8.57 -20.58
CA GLN A 719 39.56 8.03 -19.26
C GLN A 719 39.43 6.50 -19.25
N LEU A 720 38.63 5.94 -20.15
CA LEU A 720 38.27 4.53 -20.18
C LEU A 720 39.16 3.70 -21.14
N LYS A 721 39.89 4.34 -22.02
CA LYS A 721 40.79 3.66 -23.01
C LYS A 721 41.72 2.63 -22.37
N LYS A 722 42.33 2.95 -21.23
CA LYS A 722 43.23 2.05 -20.51
C LYS A 722 42.54 0.84 -19.90
N LEU A 723 41.23 0.94 -19.64
CA LEU A 723 40.41 -0.13 -19.06
C LEU A 723 39.68 -0.96 -20.14
N HIS A 724 39.84 -0.63 -21.44
CA HIS A 724 39.12 -1.25 -22.57
C HIS A 724 37.62 -1.21 -22.40
N LEU A 725 37.06 -0.13 -21.81
CA LEU A 725 35.65 0.07 -21.60
C LEU A 725 35.10 1.12 -22.57
N SER A 726 33.90 0.84 -23.12
CA SER A 726 33.17 1.78 -23.97
C SER A 726 32.36 2.80 -23.15
N GLY A 727 31.95 2.43 -21.95
CA GLY A 727 31.20 3.31 -21.06
C GLY A 727 31.31 2.89 -19.59
N LEU A 728 31.37 3.89 -18.69
CA LEU A 728 31.29 3.69 -17.26
C LEU A 728 30.49 4.84 -16.62
N ARG A 729 29.46 4.47 -15.87
CA ARG A 729 28.69 5.39 -15.05
C ARG A 729 28.66 4.91 -13.61
N LEU A 730 29.01 5.79 -12.69
CA LEU A 730 28.81 5.58 -11.26
C LEU A 730 27.65 6.49 -10.80
N SER A 731 26.75 5.94 -10.01
CA SER A 731 25.64 6.70 -9.44
C SER A 731 25.50 6.37 -7.97
N PHE A 732 25.35 7.39 -7.14
CA PHE A 732 25.04 7.26 -5.73
C PHE A 732 23.63 7.81 -5.50
N THR A 733 22.73 6.96 -5.02
CA THR A 733 21.33 7.32 -4.77
C THR A 733 21.00 7.11 -3.30
N MET A 734 20.45 8.13 -2.70
CA MET A 734 19.90 8.11 -1.34
C MET A 734 18.40 8.29 -1.40
N ASN A 735 17.63 7.45 -0.69
CA ASN A 735 16.18 7.56 -0.62
C ASN A 735 15.72 7.78 0.82
N ASP A 736 14.60 8.49 0.96
CA ASP A 736 13.95 8.77 2.23
C ASP A 736 14.83 9.48 3.26
N LEU A 737 15.60 10.47 2.78
CA LEU A 737 16.58 11.20 3.57
C LEU A 737 15.98 11.98 4.74
N PHE A 738 14.82 12.57 4.51
CA PHE A 738 14.15 13.42 5.47
C PHE A 738 12.62 13.31 5.31
N TYR A 739 11.94 13.22 6.43
CA TYR A 739 10.49 13.29 6.52
C TYR A 739 10.08 14.24 7.65
N TRP A 740 9.28 15.22 7.33
CA TRP A 740 8.66 16.13 8.27
C TRP A 740 7.13 16.03 8.16
N SER A 741 6.48 16.04 9.29
CA SER A 741 5.02 16.03 9.40
C SER A 741 4.57 16.91 10.56
N THR A 742 3.43 17.56 10.41
CA THR A 742 2.75 18.27 11.51
C THR A 742 2.15 17.30 12.54
N ILE A 743 2.04 16.01 12.18
CA ILE A 743 1.51 14.96 13.04
C ILE A 743 2.67 14.05 13.48
N ARG A 744 2.75 13.80 14.76
CA ARG A 744 3.67 12.80 15.31
C ARG A 744 2.93 11.48 15.50
N GLN A 745 3.25 10.52 14.67
CA GLN A 745 2.75 9.14 14.75
C GLN A 745 3.80 8.18 14.22
N GLU A 746 3.71 6.92 14.65
CA GLU A 746 4.64 5.86 14.25
C GLU A 746 4.51 5.58 12.75
N ARG A 747 5.66 5.33 12.12
CA ARG A 747 5.77 4.91 10.72
C ARG A 747 6.30 3.48 10.67
N GLY A 748 5.68 2.63 9.85
CA GLY A 748 6.14 1.27 9.64
C GLY A 748 5.85 0.35 10.83
N LEU A 749 4.60 0.29 11.29
CA LEU A 749 4.17 -0.60 12.39
C LEU A 749 4.30 -2.08 12.03
N ASP A 750 3.96 -2.46 10.79
CA ASP A 750 4.05 -3.86 10.35
C ASP A 750 5.49 -4.25 9.99
N TYR A 751 6.21 -3.31 9.35
CA TYR A 751 7.61 -3.46 8.97
C TYR A 751 8.33 -2.11 9.13
N PRO A 752 9.53 -2.08 9.74
CA PRO A 752 10.21 -0.82 10.08
C PRO A 752 10.56 0.00 8.85
N TYR A 753 10.35 1.29 8.96
CA TYR A 753 10.76 2.23 7.93
C TYR A 753 12.27 2.27 7.81
N SER A 754 12.82 2.39 6.60
CA SER A 754 14.27 2.43 6.39
C SER A 754 14.69 3.50 5.39
N ARG A 755 15.90 4.02 5.55
CA ARG A 755 16.59 4.87 4.58
C ARG A 755 17.53 4.01 3.75
N SER A 756 17.56 4.21 2.44
CA SER A 756 18.45 3.44 1.57
C SER A 756 19.54 4.28 0.93
N PHE A 757 20.72 3.71 0.85
CA PHE A 757 21.93 4.28 0.23
C PHE A 757 22.45 3.29 -0.81
N ASN A 758 22.41 3.66 -2.08
CA ASN A 758 22.68 2.77 -3.20
C ASN A 758 23.86 3.28 -4.02
N LEU A 759 24.87 2.44 -4.22
CA LEU A 759 25.94 2.67 -5.18
C LEU A 759 25.69 1.81 -6.42
N THR A 760 25.45 2.46 -7.54
CA THR A 760 25.20 1.80 -8.83
C THR A 760 26.38 1.98 -9.77
N THR A 761 26.85 0.90 -10.34
CA THR A 761 27.89 0.88 -11.37
C THR A 761 27.32 0.31 -12.65
N ASN A 762 27.40 1.05 -13.76
CA ASN A 762 27.02 0.58 -15.09
C ASN A 762 28.27 0.58 -15.98
N ILE A 763 28.60 -0.56 -16.55
CA ILE A 763 29.79 -0.78 -17.40
C ILE A 763 29.31 -1.25 -18.77
N ILE A 764 29.87 -0.64 -19.81
CA ILE A 764 29.69 -1.07 -21.21
C ILE A 764 31.08 -1.44 -21.73
N PHE A 765 31.22 -2.69 -22.13
CA PHE A 765 32.47 -3.25 -22.65
C PHE A 765 32.60 -3.00 -24.16
#